data_d95c681477c6cbdc030646c9cbc9c8c6
#
_entry.id   d95c681477c6cbdc030646c9cbc9c8c6
#
_cell.length_a   1.000
_cell.length_b   1.000
_cell.length_c   1.000
_cell.angle_alpha   90.00
_cell.angle_beta   90.00
_cell.angle_gamma   90.00
#
_symmetry.space_group_name_H-M   'P 1'
#
loop_
_entity.id
_entity.type
_entity.pdbx_description
1 polymer ?
#
loop_
_entity_poly.entity_id
_entity_poly.type
_entity_poly.pdbx_seq_one_letter_code
_entity_poly.pdbx_strand_id
1 'polypeptide(L)'
;MKYDLTQARKCIETLDKRRFDRALLGSGDAFRHIVSLVPLLLHLNHPALPGYVEDAPAGIADFTLSNYQQNFLSKEHPELVEAVQSAVNSDAVFAQILGIYVMGSFGSISQTSASDLDIWICHQDDLSEQEQQRLAEKTKKISQWASTYHVEMHFYLMTQQRFRNERYSDPLTKENSGSAQYMLLLEEFYRSAVRLAGKPLLWLHLWVEDEKQYEDEVARLVAAGELNLNDWVDFGGLGQFSASEYFGASLWQLYKGIDSPYKSVMKILLLETYAQEYPNAQLIARQFKEDLLSGHSTAIHHFDPYIAILERISQYLTAHSEFKRLDFVRSCFYVKATEDFALYHASNWRISYMKMMAQEWGWSKERIEELDHRPNWKIKRVKESHNNLVNFLMMSYRNLVDFARKHKINSSVIPQDITVLSRKLYTAFEELPGKITLLNSQISYNLTEEHLTFIEVHGNKRFKDGWYMVNQPPHHIMFSKERVIEYGESLNKVVAWAYFNRLLTAETHLHLISQNIDQLTLRNFVADLRLFFPHTNSQVPTNEALSSQCEIRDLFIAVNLVNDPTAQVEELKSNISPSDLFSFGQLEQSLVGSIDFTYRNVWNEIRTLHFEGQNAILLALKVLSNKIDQGVNQPRSVQVFCYSKHYNRTLRNLVSVLVNRCISIQLGDSRPTTHSRLRVAGKNWQFFFEEKGISLQPIEGGKESADNFEDVLPTQLEEKEIIPEARRYPPEIDLFASEGFLQFFFEDNADNSFNVYLLDEKNRLEIYRQCEGSKDDKVREINRIYQSLGSNDCENPYKMVQRNFNYPQFYQLHSTEGGMRIMPFKFKSKRTCE
;
A
#
# COMPACT_ATOMS: atom_id res chain seq x y z
N MET A 1 15.67 22.75 -38.79
CA MET A 1 15.78 21.46 -39.53
C MET A 1 14.51 21.27 -40.33
N LYS A 2 14.61 21.00 -41.67
CA LYS A 2 13.41 20.54 -42.37
C LYS A 2 13.13 19.09 -41.93
N TYR A 3 12.03 18.90 -41.27
CA TYR A 3 11.61 17.60 -40.76
C TYR A 3 11.11 16.71 -41.91
N ASP A 4 11.67 15.52 -42.02
CA ASP A 4 11.13 14.47 -42.90
C ASP A 4 10.37 13.44 -42.04
N LEU A 5 9.04 13.61 -41.97
CA LEU A 5 8.14 12.68 -41.25
C LEU A 5 8.30 11.23 -41.74
N THR A 6 8.67 11.03 -43.00
CA THR A 6 8.88 9.69 -43.56
C THR A 6 10.10 9.02 -42.97
N GLN A 7 11.20 9.78 -42.83
CA GLN A 7 12.41 9.28 -42.20
C GLN A 7 12.19 9.01 -40.70
N ALA A 8 11.53 9.91 -40.00
CA ALA A 8 11.15 9.74 -38.59
C ALA A 8 10.35 8.44 -38.38
N ARG A 9 9.35 8.21 -39.24
CA ARG A 9 8.50 7.01 -39.20
C ARG A 9 9.35 5.74 -39.34
N LYS A 10 10.27 5.68 -40.29
CA LYS A 10 11.15 4.53 -40.49
C LYS A 10 12.08 4.26 -39.29
N CYS A 11 12.60 5.33 -38.66
CA CYS A 11 13.46 5.19 -37.46
C CYS A 11 12.66 4.61 -36.28
N ILE A 12 11.46 5.12 -36.03
CA ILE A 12 10.61 4.72 -34.91
C ILE A 12 10.09 3.29 -35.11
N GLU A 13 9.64 2.95 -36.30
CA GLU A 13 9.23 1.56 -36.66
C GLU A 13 10.38 0.56 -36.48
N THR A 14 11.60 0.98 -36.80
CA THR A 14 12.79 0.15 -36.58
C THR A 14 13.07 -0.04 -35.07
N LEU A 15 12.88 1.00 -34.26
CA LEU A 15 13.05 0.92 -32.81
C LEU A 15 11.97 0.02 -32.18
N ASP A 16 10.69 0.23 -32.55
CA ASP A 16 9.57 -0.58 -32.07
C ASP A 16 9.80 -2.07 -32.37
N LYS A 17 10.19 -2.39 -33.60
CA LYS A 17 10.50 -3.77 -33.99
C LYS A 17 11.64 -4.36 -33.14
N ARG A 18 12.72 -3.61 -32.94
CA ARG A 18 13.84 -4.07 -32.10
C ARG A 18 13.46 -4.28 -30.65
N ARG A 19 12.62 -3.41 -30.07
CA ARG A 19 12.09 -3.56 -28.71
C ARG A 19 11.17 -4.77 -28.61
N PHE A 20 10.28 -4.96 -29.59
CA PHE A 20 9.42 -6.14 -29.68
C PHE A 20 10.22 -7.44 -29.78
N ASP A 21 11.22 -7.52 -30.67
CA ASP A 21 12.08 -8.68 -30.81
C ASP A 21 12.83 -9.00 -29.50
N ARG A 22 13.31 -7.96 -28.78
CA ARG A 22 13.94 -8.11 -27.46
C ARG A 22 12.98 -8.68 -26.41
N ALA A 23 11.73 -8.19 -26.40
CA ALA A 23 10.71 -8.69 -25.48
C ALA A 23 10.46 -10.19 -25.68
N LEU A 24 10.42 -10.63 -26.92
CA LEU A 24 10.21 -12.03 -27.26
C LEU A 24 11.45 -12.92 -26.97
N LEU A 25 12.66 -12.40 -27.18
CA LEU A 25 13.91 -13.15 -26.92
C LEU A 25 14.11 -13.46 -25.44
N GLY A 26 13.61 -12.61 -24.56
CA GLY A 26 13.72 -12.74 -23.10
C GLY A 26 12.57 -13.48 -22.44
N SER A 27 11.61 -14.04 -23.21
CA SER A 27 10.34 -14.54 -22.66
C SER A 27 10.05 -15.97 -23.10
N GLY A 28 9.23 -16.68 -22.31
CA GLY A 28 8.78 -18.03 -22.64
C GLY A 28 7.75 -18.07 -23.77
N ASP A 29 7.47 -19.29 -24.30
CA ASP A 29 6.58 -19.48 -25.45
C ASP A 29 5.15 -19.02 -25.19
N ALA A 30 4.65 -19.15 -23.96
CA ALA A 30 3.32 -18.66 -23.56
C ALA A 30 3.22 -17.14 -23.72
N PHE A 31 4.23 -16.39 -23.25
CA PHE A 31 4.28 -14.93 -23.38
C PHE A 31 4.31 -14.51 -24.87
N ARG A 32 5.15 -15.18 -25.68
CA ARG A 32 5.21 -14.95 -27.14
C ARG A 32 3.86 -15.17 -27.80
N HIS A 33 3.19 -16.26 -27.46
CA HIS A 33 1.87 -16.61 -27.96
C HIS A 33 0.84 -15.50 -27.65
N ILE A 34 0.75 -15.10 -26.38
CA ILE A 34 -0.20 -14.08 -25.91
C ILE A 34 0.05 -12.75 -26.61
N VAL A 35 1.28 -12.21 -26.53
CA VAL A 35 1.61 -10.88 -27.09
C VAL A 35 1.39 -10.82 -28.60
N SER A 36 1.69 -11.92 -29.31
CA SER A 36 1.50 -11.97 -30.75
C SER A 36 0.04 -12.03 -31.17
N LEU A 37 -0.85 -12.60 -30.34
CA LEU A 37 -2.28 -12.75 -30.65
C LEU A 37 -3.15 -11.58 -30.20
N VAL A 38 -2.76 -10.81 -29.19
CA VAL A 38 -3.56 -9.68 -28.68
C VAL A 38 -4.05 -8.73 -29.76
N PRO A 39 -3.23 -8.27 -30.74
CA PRO A 39 -3.73 -7.44 -31.83
C PRO A 39 -4.80 -8.14 -32.68
N LEU A 40 -4.65 -9.43 -32.95
CA LEU A 40 -5.64 -10.21 -33.71
C LEU A 40 -6.98 -10.30 -32.94
N LEU A 41 -6.93 -10.61 -31.64
CA LEU A 41 -8.13 -10.73 -30.78
C LEU A 41 -8.88 -9.41 -30.64
N LEU A 42 -8.18 -8.27 -30.69
CA LEU A 42 -8.79 -6.92 -30.67
C LEU A 42 -9.29 -6.51 -32.06
N HIS A 43 -8.62 -6.95 -33.14
CA HIS A 43 -9.05 -6.66 -34.49
C HIS A 43 -10.34 -7.45 -34.87
N LEU A 44 -10.43 -8.68 -34.38
CA LEU A 44 -11.57 -9.58 -34.62
C LEU A 44 -12.48 -9.68 -33.40
N ASN A 45 -13.79 -9.75 -33.63
CA ASN A 45 -14.76 -10.07 -32.58
C ASN A 45 -15.59 -11.28 -32.99
N HIS A 46 -15.03 -12.47 -32.80
CA HIS A 46 -15.65 -13.71 -33.28
C HIS A 46 -15.83 -14.74 -32.15
N PRO A 47 -16.97 -15.45 -32.05
CA PRO A 47 -17.24 -16.41 -30.94
C PRO A 47 -16.21 -17.52 -30.77
N ALA A 48 -15.50 -17.92 -31.81
CA ALA A 48 -14.47 -18.94 -31.76
C ALA A 48 -13.13 -18.42 -31.13
N LEU A 49 -12.97 -17.11 -30.93
CA LEU A 49 -11.74 -16.51 -30.42
C LEU A 49 -11.90 -16.07 -28.96
N PRO A 50 -10.81 -16.13 -28.17
CA PRO A 50 -10.82 -15.58 -26.82
C PRO A 50 -11.22 -14.10 -26.79
N GLY A 51 -12.01 -13.71 -25.80
CA GLY A 51 -12.41 -12.31 -25.63
C GLY A 51 -13.65 -11.89 -26.39
N TYR A 52 -14.40 -12.81 -27.00
CA TYR A 52 -15.65 -12.46 -27.69
C TYR A 52 -16.68 -11.85 -26.72
N VAL A 53 -17.26 -10.74 -27.15
CA VAL A 53 -18.43 -10.08 -26.56
C VAL A 53 -19.31 -9.60 -27.71
N GLU A 54 -20.61 -9.93 -27.66
CA GLU A 54 -21.56 -9.54 -28.69
C GLU A 54 -21.56 -8.01 -28.89
N ASP A 55 -21.48 -7.57 -30.16
CA ASP A 55 -21.41 -6.17 -30.58
C ASP A 55 -20.31 -5.33 -29.89
N ALA A 56 -19.23 -5.96 -29.41
CA ALA A 56 -18.11 -5.20 -28.89
C ALA A 56 -17.31 -4.52 -29.99
N PRO A 57 -16.83 -3.29 -29.78
CA PRO A 57 -15.95 -2.60 -30.71
C PRO A 57 -14.76 -3.46 -31.13
N ALA A 58 -14.47 -3.47 -32.41
CA ALA A 58 -13.41 -4.24 -33.03
C ALA A 58 -12.88 -3.50 -34.28
N GLY A 59 -11.87 -4.07 -34.92
CA GLY A 59 -11.22 -3.42 -36.06
C GLY A 59 -10.15 -2.43 -35.61
N ILE A 60 -8.89 -2.69 -35.99
CA ILE A 60 -7.75 -1.83 -35.73
C ILE A 60 -7.39 -1.13 -37.03
N ALA A 61 -7.19 0.20 -36.98
CA ALA A 61 -6.74 0.96 -38.12
C ALA A 61 -5.40 0.45 -38.66
N ASP A 62 -5.20 0.45 -39.96
CA ASP A 62 -3.94 0.03 -40.63
C ASP A 62 -3.44 -1.36 -40.20
N PHE A 63 -4.35 -2.26 -39.82
CA PHE A 63 -3.98 -3.58 -39.33
C PHE A 63 -3.45 -4.48 -40.44
N THR A 64 -2.35 -5.14 -40.17
CA THR A 64 -1.76 -6.16 -41.04
C THR A 64 -1.49 -7.44 -40.26
N LEU A 65 -1.83 -8.57 -40.84
CA LEU A 65 -1.58 -9.88 -40.23
C LEU A 65 -0.08 -10.22 -40.25
N SER A 66 0.44 -10.52 -39.09
CA SER A 66 1.79 -11.09 -38.95
C SER A 66 1.82 -12.56 -39.40
N ASN A 67 3.00 -13.07 -39.77
CA ASN A 67 3.19 -14.48 -40.12
C ASN A 67 2.75 -15.41 -38.96
N TYR A 68 2.94 -15.00 -37.72
CA TYR A 68 2.52 -15.78 -36.57
C TYR A 68 1.00 -15.92 -36.49
N GLN A 69 0.29 -14.81 -36.69
CA GLN A 69 -1.18 -14.77 -36.66
C GLN A 69 -1.78 -15.54 -37.83
N GLN A 70 -1.18 -15.45 -39.05
CA GLN A 70 -1.60 -16.22 -40.21
C GLN A 70 -1.45 -17.73 -39.94
N ASN A 71 -0.32 -18.15 -39.39
CA ASN A 71 -0.09 -19.55 -39.04
C ASN A 71 -1.07 -20.04 -37.97
N PHE A 72 -1.34 -19.23 -36.96
CA PHE A 72 -2.30 -19.54 -35.92
C PHE A 72 -3.71 -19.74 -36.50
N LEU A 73 -4.20 -18.79 -37.31
CA LEU A 73 -5.51 -18.91 -37.95
C LEU A 73 -5.60 -20.12 -38.87
N SER A 74 -4.59 -20.34 -39.71
CA SER A 74 -4.60 -21.48 -40.67
C SER A 74 -4.62 -22.83 -39.97
N LYS A 75 -4.03 -22.90 -38.74
CA LYS A 75 -3.94 -24.16 -38.00
C LYS A 75 -5.11 -24.42 -37.07
N GLU A 76 -5.51 -23.39 -36.29
CA GLU A 76 -6.48 -23.55 -35.22
C GLU A 76 -7.90 -23.09 -35.67
N HIS A 77 -8.03 -22.18 -36.65
CA HIS A 77 -9.25 -21.57 -37.10
C HIS A 77 -9.28 -21.35 -38.62
N PRO A 78 -9.13 -22.43 -39.43
CA PRO A 78 -9.10 -22.32 -40.92
C PRO A 78 -10.33 -21.67 -41.49
N GLU A 79 -11.48 -21.79 -40.83
CA GLU A 79 -12.75 -21.18 -41.21
C GLU A 79 -12.75 -19.65 -41.18
N LEU A 80 -11.83 -19.05 -40.41
CA LEU A 80 -11.71 -17.60 -40.27
C LEU A 80 -10.73 -16.94 -41.26
N VAL A 81 -9.91 -17.72 -41.95
CA VAL A 81 -8.83 -17.20 -42.80
C VAL A 81 -9.37 -16.32 -43.93
N GLU A 82 -10.42 -16.78 -44.64
CA GLU A 82 -11.03 -16.01 -45.74
C GLU A 82 -11.75 -14.76 -45.24
N ALA A 83 -12.46 -14.85 -44.10
CA ALA A 83 -13.16 -13.72 -43.51
C ALA A 83 -12.19 -12.62 -43.04
N VAL A 84 -11.04 -13.01 -42.44
CA VAL A 84 -10.01 -12.08 -42.01
C VAL A 84 -9.30 -11.42 -43.17
N GLN A 85 -8.99 -12.16 -44.24
CA GLN A 85 -8.35 -11.60 -45.43
C GLN A 85 -9.27 -10.61 -46.12
N SER A 86 -10.59 -10.90 -46.15
CA SER A 86 -11.60 -9.98 -46.69
C SER A 86 -11.75 -8.72 -45.83
N ALA A 87 -11.72 -8.85 -44.50
CA ALA A 87 -11.81 -7.72 -43.57
C ALA A 87 -10.57 -6.82 -43.59
N VAL A 88 -9.39 -7.38 -43.75
CA VAL A 88 -8.11 -6.64 -43.86
C VAL A 88 -8.04 -5.86 -45.19
N ASN A 89 -8.66 -6.38 -46.25
CA ASN A 89 -8.67 -5.74 -47.57
C ASN A 89 -9.84 -4.74 -47.77
N SER A 90 -10.84 -4.75 -46.85
CA SER A 90 -11.90 -3.72 -46.89
C SER A 90 -11.36 -2.47 -46.21
N ASP A 91 -11.39 -1.36 -46.97
CA ASP A 91 -10.88 -0.07 -46.51
C ASP A 91 -11.25 0.29 -45.09
N ALA A 92 -10.27 0.83 -44.37
CA ALA A 92 -10.20 1.18 -42.94
C ALA A 92 -11.31 2.14 -42.40
N VAL A 93 -12.41 2.32 -43.13
CA VAL A 93 -13.50 3.28 -42.81
C VAL A 93 -14.25 2.97 -41.51
N PHE A 94 -14.10 1.77 -40.95
CA PHE A 94 -14.84 1.33 -39.75
C PHE A 94 -13.96 0.86 -38.59
N ALA A 95 -12.67 1.20 -38.57
CA ALA A 95 -11.80 0.83 -37.47
C ALA A 95 -12.15 1.61 -36.19
N GLN A 96 -12.72 0.94 -35.20
CA GLN A 96 -13.07 1.55 -33.92
C GLN A 96 -11.88 1.71 -32.97
N ILE A 97 -10.78 0.98 -33.22
CA ILE A 97 -9.52 1.06 -32.49
C ILE A 97 -8.49 1.74 -33.38
N LEU A 98 -7.96 2.88 -32.92
CA LEU A 98 -6.97 3.66 -33.66
C LEU A 98 -5.56 3.07 -33.53
N GLY A 99 -5.20 2.60 -32.35
CA GLY A 99 -3.88 2.02 -32.08
C GLY A 99 -3.79 1.28 -30.76
N ILE A 100 -2.86 0.35 -30.71
CA ILE A 100 -2.56 -0.48 -29.53
C ILE A 100 -1.09 -0.36 -29.21
N TYR A 101 -0.78 0.03 -27.97
CA TYR A 101 0.57 0.27 -27.49
C TYR A 101 0.78 -0.45 -26.17
N VAL A 102 1.90 -1.16 -26.03
CA VAL A 102 2.35 -1.69 -24.74
C VAL A 102 3.38 -0.74 -24.15
N MET A 103 3.30 -0.51 -22.85
CA MET A 103 4.20 0.39 -22.13
C MET A 103 4.90 -0.29 -20.93
N GLY A 104 5.79 0.43 -20.27
CA GLY A 104 6.43 0.00 -19.03
C GLY A 104 7.73 -0.76 -19.27
N SER A 105 7.83 -2.02 -18.82
CA SER A 105 9.07 -2.80 -18.91
C SER A 105 9.24 -3.57 -20.22
N PHE A 106 8.26 -3.57 -21.09
CA PHE A 106 8.25 -4.35 -22.34
C PHE A 106 9.47 -4.05 -23.23
N GLY A 107 10.22 -5.07 -23.58
CA GLY A 107 11.44 -4.98 -24.41
C GLY A 107 12.64 -4.30 -23.73
N SER A 108 12.53 -3.94 -22.45
CA SER A 108 13.60 -3.33 -21.67
C SER A 108 14.42 -4.36 -20.88
N ILE A 109 15.54 -3.90 -20.31
CA ILE A 109 16.37 -4.72 -19.43
C ILE A 109 15.63 -5.15 -18.14
N SER A 110 14.60 -4.40 -17.74
CA SER A 110 13.79 -4.66 -16.54
C SER A 110 12.63 -5.63 -16.79
N GLN A 111 12.43 -6.10 -18.03
CA GLN A 111 11.41 -7.10 -18.31
C GLN A 111 11.81 -8.45 -17.73
N THR A 112 10.94 -9.05 -16.93
CA THR A 112 11.11 -10.38 -16.32
C THR A 112 9.94 -11.28 -16.69
N SER A 113 10.05 -12.58 -16.41
CA SER A 113 8.96 -13.54 -16.62
C SER A 113 7.69 -13.23 -15.82
N ALA A 114 7.83 -12.46 -14.73
CA ALA A 114 6.74 -12.00 -13.88
C ALA A 114 6.29 -10.56 -14.18
N SER A 115 6.78 -9.94 -15.27
CA SER A 115 6.36 -8.61 -15.67
C SER A 115 4.95 -8.65 -16.25
N ASP A 116 4.11 -7.75 -15.77
CA ASP A 116 2.80 -7.42 -16.32
C ASP A 116 2.90 -6.72 -17.69
N LEU A 117 1.84 -6.81 -18.46
CA LEU A 117 1.69 -6.13 -19.74
C LEU A 117 0.66 -5.01 -19.59
N ASP A 118 1.12 -3.77 -19.56
CA ASP A 118 0.27 -2.58 -19.56
C ASP A 118 -0.01 -2.14 -21.00
N ILE A 119 -1.24 -2.33 -21.48
CA ILE A 119 -1.62 -2.09 -22.88
C ILE A 119 -2.62 -0.96 -22.97
N TRP A 120 -2.25 0.08 -23.68
CA TRP A 120 -3.14 1.18 -24.02
C TRP A 120 -3.85 0.90 -25.36
N ILE A 121 -5.17 0.95 -25.33
CA ILE A 121 -6.03 0.86 -26.51
C ILE A 121 -6.59 2.25 -26.77
N CYS A 122 -6.08 2.91 -27.79
CA CYS A 122 -6.64 4.16 -28.26
C CYS A 122 -7.80 3.86 -29.19
N HIS A 123 -9.01 4.24 -28.80
CA HIS A 123 -10.24 4.06 -29.57
C HIS A 123 -10.74 5.39 -30.12
N GLN A 124 -11.73 5.33 -31.02
CA GLN A 124 -12.42 6.50 -31.55
C GLN A 124 -13.09 7.29 -30.42
N ASP A 125 -13.09 8.63 -30.53
CA ASP A 125 -13.66 9.53 -29.50
C ASP A 125 -15.20 9.50 -29.47
N ASP A 126 -15.85 8.96 -30.52
CA ASP A 126 -17.32 8.89 -30.73
C ASP A 126 -17.96 7.58 -30.23
N LEU A 127 -17.18 6.67 -29.62
CA LEU A 127 -17.75 5.46 -29.00
C LEU A 127 -18.70 5.82 -27.86
N SER A 128 -19.93 5.30 -27.94
CA SER A 128 -20.92 5.41 -26.87
C SER A 128 -20.45 4.71 -25.57
N GLU A 129 -21.00 5.11 -24.42
CA GLU A 129 -20.71 4.47 -23.14
C GLU A 129 -20.96 2.96 -23.16
N GLN A 130 -21.97 2.49 -23.86
CA GLN A 130 -22.28 1.06 -24.01
C GLN A 130 -21.18 0.33 -24.79
N GLU A 131 -20.72 0.92 -25.90
CA GLU A 131 -19.60 0.35 -26.67
C GLU A 131 -18.32 0.32 -25.89
N GLN A 132 -18.01 1.38 -25.13
CA GLN A 132 -16.86 1.41 -24.22
C GLN A 132 -16.97 0.31 -23.15
N GLN A 133 -18.14 0.09 -22.55
CA GLN A 133 -18.36 -0.99 -21.58
C GLN A 133 -18.17 -2.38 -22.22
N ARG A 134 -18.68 -2.61 -23.44
CA ARG A 134 -18.46 -3.86 -24.18
C ARG A 134 -16.99 -4.09 -24.51
N LEU A 135 -16.28 -3.04 -24.91
CA LEU A 135 -14.84 -3.10 -25.16
C LEU A 135 -14.09 -3.44 -23.86
N ALA A 136 -14.46 -2.83 -22.74
CA ALA A 136 -13.90 -3.14 -21.42
C ALA A 136 -14.17 -4.59 -21.00
N GLU A 137 -15.37 -5.12 -21.28
CA GLU A 137 -15.69 -6.53 -21.05
C GLU A 137 -14.85 -7.46 -21.93
N LYS A 138 -14.69 -7.11 -23.22
CA LYS A 138 -13.85 -7.86 -24.17
C LYS A 138 -12.40 -7.93 -23.67
N THR A 139 -11.82 -6.80 -23.29
CA THR A 139 -10.44 -6.74 -22.77
C THR A 139 -10.28 -7.51 -21.48
N LYS A 140 -11.29 -7.47 -20.59
CA LYS A 140 -11.32 -8.29 -19.37
C LYS A 140 -11.30 -9.80 -19.67
N LYS A 141 -12.07 -10.25 -20.66
CA LYS A 141 -12.06 -11.67 -21.08
C LYS A 141 -10.70 -12.07 -21.69
N ILE A 142 -10.06 -11.16 -22.46
CA ILE A 142 -8.70 -11.40 -22.99
C ILE A 142 -7.68 -11.51 -21.85
N SER A 143 -7.75 -10.62 -20.85
CA SER A 143 -6.88 -10.70 -19.65
C SER A 143 -7.08 -12.01 -18.88
N GLN A 144 -8.33 -12.46 -18.73
CA GLN A 144 -8.65 -13.75 -18.10
C GLN A 144 -8.09 -14.93 -18.90
N TRP A 145 -8.17 -14.89 -20.22
CA TRP A 145 -7.55 -15.89 -21.09
C TRP A 145 -6.03 -15.88 -20.95
N ALA A 146 -5.38 -14.73 -20.99
CA ALA A 146 -3.94 -14.61 -20.80
C ALA A 146 -3.48 -15.15 -19.43
N SER A 147 -4.28 -14.94 -18.39
CA SER A 147 -3.99 -15.43 -17.04
C SER A 147 -3.97 -16.97 -16.95
N THR A 148 -4.69 -17.69 -17.85
CA THR A 148 -4.60 -19.17 -17.92
C THR A 148 -3.22 -19.65 -18.38
N TYR A 149 -2.46 -18.79 -19.02
CA TYR A 149 -1.05 -18.99 -19.42
C TYR A 149 -0.04 -18.36 -18.45
N HIS A 150 -0.50 -17.90 -17.27
CA HIS A 150 0.30 -17.19 -16.28
C HIS A 150 0.92 -15.86 -16.78
N VAL A 151 0.24 -15.20 -17.74
CA VAL A 151 0.61 -13.86 -18.22
C VAL A 151 -0.39 -12.86 -17.67
N GLU A 152 0.09 -11.94 -16.83
CA GLU A 152 -0.71 -10.85 -16.26
C GLU A 152 -0.79 -9.69 -17.28
N MET A 153 -2.02 -9.21 -17.57
CA MET A 153 -2.25 -8.21 -18.59
C MET A 153 -3.33 -7.23 -18.15
N HIS A 154 -3.03 -5.94 -18.29
CA HIS A 154 -3.92 -4.84 -17.98
C HIS A 154 -4.17 -3.99 -19.21
N PHE A 155 -5.45 -3.72 -19.50
CA PHE A 155 -5.84 -2.88 -20.61
C PHE A 155 -6.39 -1.55 -20.11
N TYR A 156 -5.98 -0.47 -20.77
CA TYR A 156 -6.43 0.89 -20.49
C TYR A 156 -7.06 1.46 -21.76
N LEU A 157 -8.34 1.80 -21.68
CA LEU A 157 -9.06 2.42 -22.77
C LEU A 157 -8.75 3.91 -22.79
N MET A 158 -8.25 4.41 -23.92
CA MET A 158 -7.73 5.75 -24.07
C MET A 158 -8.38 6.49 -25.23
N THR A 159 -8.70 7.75 -25.02
CA THR A 159 -9.09 8.68 -26.07
C THR A 159 -7.96 9.64 -26.35
N GLN A 160 -7.88 10.21 -27.55
CA GLN A 160 -6.86 11.20 -27.91
C GLN A 160 -6.99 12.49 -27.07
N GLN A 161 -8.20 12.78 -26.59
CA GLN A 161 -8.49 13.98 -25.77
C GLN A 161 -8.12 13.82 -24.29
N ARG A 162 -7.75 12.61 -23.86
CA ARG A 162 -7.54 12.30 -22.43
C ARG A 162 -6.59 13.29 -21.74
N PHE A 163 -5.44 13.55 -22.34
CA PHE A 163 -4.41 14.42 -21.76
C PHE A 163 -4.55 15.90 -22.13
N ARG A 164 -5.58 16.26 -22.88
CA ARG A 164 -5.95 17.66 -23.19
C ARG A 164 -7.03 18.21 -22.23
N ASN A 165 -7.74 17.32 -21.55
CA ASN A 165 -8.81 17.65 -20.60
C ASN A 165 -8.41 17.28 -19.17
N GLU A 166 -8.02 18.27 -18.37
CA GLU A 166 -7.61 18.09 -16.95
C GLU A 166 -8.67 17.46 -16.03
N ARG A 167 -9.89 17.29 -16.48
CA ARG A 167 -11.03 16.73 -15.72
C ARG A 167 -11.13 15.20 -15.80
N TYR A 168 -10.33 14.57 -16.62
CA TYR A 168 -10.38 13.13 -16.83
C TYR A 168 -9.45 12.42 -15.86
N SER A 169 -10.00 11.78 -14.83
CA SER A 169 -9.24 10.85 -14.00
C SER A 169 -10.02 9.55 -13.86
N ASP A 170 -9.37 8.43 -14.15
CA ASP A 170 -9.89 7.12 -13.82
C ASP A 170 -9.92 6.92 -12.30
N PRO A 171 -10.73 6.00 -11.77
CA PRO A 171 -10.66 5.64 -10.37
C PRO A 171 -9.28 5.09 -9.99
N LEU A 172 -8.80 5.47 -8.82
CA LEU A 172 -7.60 4.88 -8.23
C LEU A 172 -7.82 3.39 -8.00
N THR A 173 -6.95 2.56 -8.55
CA THR A 173 -6.95 1.10 -8.32
C THR A 173 -5.54 0.62 -8.01
N LYS A 174 -5.33 -0.66 -7.80
CA LYS A 174 -3.98 -1.22 -7.64
C LYS A 174 -3.10 -0.98 -8.88
N GLU A 175 -3.71 -0.94 -10.06
CA GLU A 175 -3.03 -0.86 -11.35
C GLU A 175 -3.09 0.55 -11.98
N ASN A 176 -4.03 1.40 -11.54
CA ASN A 176 -4.24 2.73 -12.09
C ASN A 176 -3.99 3.82 -11.03
N SER A 177 -3.13 4.79 -11.35
CA SER A 177 -2.74 5.89 -10.46
C SER A 177 -3.86 6.90 -10.15
N GLY A 178 -5.02 6.78 -10.78
CA GLY A 178 -6.13 7.71 -10.61
C GLY A 178 -5.69 9.16 -10.90
N SER A 179 -6.01 10.05 -9.97
CA SER A 179 -5.63 11.47 -10.06
C SER A 179 -4.19 11.78 -9.63
N ALA A 180 -3.42 10.76 -9.20
CA ALA A 180 -2.06 10.96 -8.68
C ALA A 180 -1.01 11.21 -9.76
N GLN A 181 -1.25 10.79 -11.01
CA GLN A 181 -0.37 11.04 -12.15
C GLN A 181 -1.20 11.44 -13.37
N TYR A 182 -0.67 12.35 -14.17
CA TYR A 182 -1.31 12.84 -15.39
C TYR A 182 -0.28 13.03 -16.52
N MET A 183 0.42 14.16 -16.59
CA MET A 183 1.46 14.42 -17.59
C MET A 183 2.71 13.54 -17.37
N LEU A 184 3.05 13.22 -16.13
CA LEU A 184 4.12 12.26 -15.81
C LEU A 184 3.79 10.84 -16.28
N LEU A 185 2.51 10.47 -16.33
CA LEU A 185 2.08 9.20 -16.93
C LEU A 185 2.25 9.22 -18.45
N LEU A 186 1.94 10.35 -19.10
CA LEU A 186 2.15 10.54 -20.55
C LEU A 186 3.65 10.53 -20.91
N GLU A 187 4.50 11.14 -20.08
CA GLU A 187 5.95 11.07 -20.22
C GLU A 187 6.45 9.62 -20.11
N GLU A 188 5.97 8.87 -19.10
CA GLU A 188 6.30 7.45 -18.95
C GLU A 188 5.86 6.63 -20.17
N PHE A 189 4.67 6.91 -20.69
CA PHE A 189 4.15 6.29 -21.89
C PHE A 189 5.06 6.57 -23.08
N TYR A 190 5.34 7.82 -23.40
CA TYR A 190 6.13 8.19 -24.58
C TYR A 190 7.57 7.62 -24.57
N ARG A 191 8.22 7.51 -23.39
CA ARG A 191 9.57 6.93 -23.33
C ARG A 191 9.59 5.41 -23.42
N SER A 192 8.47 4.73 -23.11
CA SER A 192 8.44 3.26 -23.00
C SER A 192 7.52 2.58 -24.01
N ALA A 193 6.61 3.31 -24.66
CA ALA A 193 5.63 2.75 -25.56
C ALA A 193 6.26 2.00 -26.73
N VAL A 194 5.68 0.82 -27.03
CA VAL A 194 5.97 0.03 -28.24
C VAL A 194 4.65 -0.23 -28.95
N ARG A 195 4.54 0.17 -30.18
CA ARG A 195 3.34 -0.03 -30.99
C ARG A 195 3.19 -1.51 -31.37
N LEU A 196 2.08 -2.12 -30.95
CA LEU A 196 1.74 -3.49 -31.33
C LEU A 196 0.96 -3.53 -32.65
N ALA A 197 0.03 -2.57 -32.85
CA ALA A 197 -0.77 -2.46 -34.09
C ALA A 197 -1.40 -1.06 -34.18
N GLY A 198 -1.91 -0.71 -35.35
CA GLY A 198 -2.60 0.57 -35.60
C GLY A 198 -1.68 1.74 -35.93
N LYS A 199 -2.24 2.95 -35.82
CA LYS A 199 -1.56 4.20 -36.23
C LYS A 199 -0.37 4.54 -35.33
N PRO A 200 0.66 5.21 -35.84
CA PRO A 200 1.81 5.67 -35.05
C PRO A 200 1.45 6.89 -34.17
N LEU A 201 2.25 7.14 -33.13
CA LEU A 201 2.12 8.27 -32.21
C LEU A 201 2.71 9.55 -32.84
N LEU A 202 1.91 10.59 -33.07
CA LEU A 202 2.36 11.83 -33.72
C LEU A 202 3.49 12.49 -32.94
N TRP A 203 3.36 12.59 -31.60
CA TRP A 203 4.32 13.28 -30.78
C TRP A 203 5.76 12.76 -30.96
N LEU A 204 5.97 11.47 -31.09
CA LEU A 204 7.29 10.87 -31.32
C LEU A 204 7.92 11.26 -32.67
N HIS A 205 7.08 11.66 -33.64
CA HIS A 205 7.51 11.95 -35.03
C HIS A 205 7.70 13.43 -35.29
N LEU A 206 7.13 14.29 -34.45
CA LEU A 206 7.14 15.74 -34.65
C LEU A 206 8.03 16.43 -33.60
N TRP A 207 9.13 17.02 -34.06
CA TRP A 207 10.00 17.80 -33.17
C TRP A 207 9.56 19.24 -33.06
N VAL A 208 9.51 19.78 -31.86
CA VAL A 208 9.35 21.18 -31.52
C VAL A 208 10.44 21.61 -30.57
N GLU A 209 10.95 22.82 -30.70
CA GLU A 209 12.01 23.33 -29.81
C GLU A 209 11.46 23.57 -28.39
N ASP A 210 10.25 24.14 -28.29
CA ASP A 210 9.50 24.32 -27.04
C ASP A 210 8.22 23.48 -27.11
N GLU A 211 8.08 22.53 -26.16
CA GLU A 211 6.92 21.65 -26.06
C GLU A 211 5.58 22.41 -25.87
N LYS A 212 5.63 23.66 -25.39
CA LYS A 212 4.43 24.52 -25.29
C LYS A 212 3.88 24.92 -26.66
N GLN A 213 4.70 24.88 -27.69
CA GLN A 213 4.32 25.25 -29.08
C GLN A 213 3.87 24.01 -29.87
N TYR A 214 3.79 22.83 -29.25
CA TYR A 214 3.45 21.58 -29.94
C TYR A 214 2.09 21.67 -30.63
N GLU A 215 1.06 22.11 -29.92
CA GLU A 215 -0.31 22.23 -30.48
C GLU A 215 -0.39 23.26 -31.61
N ASP A 216 0.33 24.38 -31.48
CA ASP A 216 0.38 25.43 -32.52
C ASP A 216 1.08 24.92 -33.78
N GLU A 217 2.16 24.15 -33.61
CA GLU A 217 2.88 23.55 -34.73
C GLU A 217 2.07 22.46 -35.43
N VAL A 218 1.37 21.60 -34.68
CA VAL A 218 0.44 20.63 -35.25
C VAL A 218 -0.64 21.35 -36.07
N ALA A 219 -1.27 22.42 -35.52
CA ALA A 219 -2.29 23.19 -36.20
C ALA A 219 -1.74 23.87 -37.49
N ARG A 220 -0.52 24.38 -37.42
CA ARG A 220 0.19 24.98 -38.59
C ARG A 220 0.40 23.95 -39.71
N LEU A 221 0.89 22.76 -39.38
CA LEU A 221 1.16 21.70 -40.37
C LEU A 221 -0.12 21.16 -41.01
N VAL A 222 -1.18 21.04 -40.22
CA VAL A 222 -2.52 20.66 -40.74
C VAL A 222 -3.05 21.69 -41.67
N ALA A 223 -2.98 22.99 -41.30
CA ALA A 223 -3.43 24.08 -42.14
C ALA A 223 -2.63 24.21 -43.46
N ALA A 224 -1.35 23.84 -43.42
CA ALA A 224 -0.49 23.79 -44.61
C ALA A 224 -0.72 22.56 -45.52
N GLY A 225 -1.52 21.59 -45.06
CA GLY A 225 -1.72 20.30 -45.75
C GLY A 225 -0.50 19.37 -45.70
N GLU A 226 0.46 19.68 -44.85
CA GLU A 226 1.69 18.86 -44.64
C GLU A 226 1.46 17.71 -43.68
N LEU A 227 0.38 17.74 -42.86
CA LEU A 227 0.03 16.74 -41.86
C LEU A 227 -1.47 16.41 -41.97
N ASN A 228 -1.77 15.10 -42.09
CA ASN A 228 -3.14 14.58 -41.97
C ASN A 228 -3.29 13.85 -40.61
N LEU A 229 -4.06 14.41 -39.68
CA LEU A 229 -4.26 13.84 -38.35
C LEU A 229 -4.91 12.45 -38.39
N ASN A 230 -5.61 12.11 -39.45
CA ASN A 230 -6.22 10.77 -39.59
C ASN A 230 -5.19 9.65 -39.70
N ASP A 231 -3.91 9.95 -39.97
CA ASP A 231 -2.85 8.94 -40.10
C ASP A 231 -2.13 8.68 -38.77
N TRP A 232 -2.54 9.36 -37.69
CA TRP A 232 -1.83 9.39 -36.42
C TRP A 232 -2.74 9.19 -35.22
N VAL A 233 -2.15 8.74 -34.11
CA VAL A 233 -2.72 8.92 -32.76
C VAL A 233 -1.96 10.04 -32.09
N ASP A 234 -2.67 11.02 -31.56
CA ASP A 234 -2.07 12.18 -30.90
C ASP A 234 -2.66 12.46 -29.52
N PHE A 235 -1.91 12.12 -28.46
CA PHE A 235 -2.25 12.43 -27.08
C PHE A 235 -1.83 13.83 -26.62
N GLY A 236 -1.18 14.62 -27.50
CA GLY A 236 -0.67 15.95 -27.21
C GLY A 236 0.80 16.00 -26.81
N GLY A 237 1.31 17.22 -26.66
CA GLY A 237 2.69 17.48 -26.24
C GLY A 237 2.90 17.33 -24.73
N LEU A 238 4.16 17.19 -24.34
CA LEU A 238 4.57 17.22 -22.95
C LEU A 238 4.75 18.67 -22.49
N GLY A 239 3.63 19.34 -22.18
CA GLY A 239 3.61 20.74 -21.74
C GLY A 239 4.36 20.99 -20.42
N GLN A 240 3.96 22.02 -19.68
CA GLN A 240 4.52 22.23 -18.35
C GLN A 240 3.86 21.29 -17.33
N PHE A 241 4.71 20.55 -16.61
CA PHE A 241 4.27 19.76 -15.48
C PHE A 241 3.89 20.67 -14.31
N SER A 242 2.75 20.43 -13.68
CA SER A 242 2.42 21.14 -12.45
C SER A 242 3.27 20.61 -11.30
N ALA A 243 3.72 21.49 -10.42
CA ALA A 243 4.48 21.05 -9.25
C ALA A 243 3.67 20.11 -8.34
N SER A 244 2.33 20.20 -8.35
CA SER A 244 1.43 19.32 -7.60
C SER A 244 1.46 17.86 -8.06
N GLU A 245 1.74 17.63 -9.35
CA GLU A 245 1.79 16.30 -9.91
C GLU A 245 2.98 15.47 -9.39
N TYR A 246 4.12 16.12 -9.14
CA TYR A 246 5.27 15.44 -8.52
C TYR A 246 4.95 14.86 -7.14
N PHE A 247 4.14 15.57 -6.36
CA PHE A 247 3.68 15.09 -5.06
C PHE A 247 2.74 13.88 -5.20
N GLY A 248 1.73 13.99 -6.06
CA GLY A 248 0.80 12.87 -6.34
C GLY A 248 1.54 11.64 -6.85
N ALA A 249 2.43 11.82 -7.83
CA ALA A 249 3.25 10.76 -8.39
C ALA A 249 4.17 10.11 -7.33
N SER A 250 4.70 10.89 -6.38
CA SER A 250 5.53 10.34 -5.31
C SER A 250 4.73 9.43 -4.36
N LEU A 251 3.52 9.84 -3.97
CA LEU A 251 2.61 9.01 -3.17
C LEU A 251 2.30 7.69 -3.89
N TRP A 252 2.02 7.78 -5.19
CA TRP A 252 1.76 6.60 -6.02
C TRP A 252 2.97 5.66 -6.08
N GLN A 253 4.19 6.17 -6.28
CA GLN A 253 5.39 5.34 -6.32
C GLN A 253 5.70 4.70 -4.97
N LEU A 254 5.42 5.37 -3.85
CA LEU A 254 5.50 4.76 -2.52
C LEU A 254 4.47 3.64 -2.35
N TYR A 255 3.24 3.87 -2.80
CA TYR A 255 2.18 2.85 -2.76
C TYR A 255 2.59 1.59 -3.55
N LYS A 256 3.10 1.76 -4.79
CA LYS A 256 3.65 0.65 -5.59
C LYS A 256 4.91 0.03 -4.95
N GLY A 257 5.66 0.81 -4.16
CA GLY A 257 6.85 0.35 -3.43
C GLY A 257 6.56 -0.67 -2.33
N ILE A 258 5.30 -0.76 -1.86
CA ILE A 258 4.88 -1.81 -0.92
C ILE A 258 5.01 -3.18 -1.58
N ASP A 259 4.59 -3.31 -2.84
CA ASP A 259 4.59 -4.57 -3.59
C ASP A 259 5.87 -4.73 -4.44
N SER A 260 6.39 -3.65 -5.05
CA SER A 260 7.54 -3.66 -5.96
C SER A 260 8.62 -2.64 -5.58
N PRO A 261 9.31 -2.82 -4.43
CA PRO A 261 10.18 -1.79 -3.86
C PRO A 261 11.36 -1.40 -4.75
N TYR A 262 11.99 -2.36 -5.42
CA TYR A 262 13.16 -2.12 -6.26
C TYR A 262 12.86 -1.22 -7.47
N LYS A 263 11.73 -1.47 -8.13
CA LYS A 263 11.24 -0.64 -9.25
C LYS A 263 10.84 0.75 -8.76
N SER A 264 10.18 0.83 -7.61
CA SER A 264 9.71 2.09 -7.03
C SER A 264 10.86 2.99 -6.57
N VAL A 265 11.95 2.45 -6.05
CA VAL A 265 13.16 3.22 -5.72
C VAL A 265 13.67 4.00 -6.94
N MET A 266 13.73 3.37 -8.10
CA MET A 266 14.17 4.05 -9.32
C MET A 266 13.19 5.13 -9.76
N LYS A 267 11.89 4.81 -9.74
CA LYS A 267 10.87 5.76 -10.21
C LYS A 267 10.73 6.99 -9.28
N ILE A 268 10.79 6.79 -7.95
CA ILE A 268 10.71 7.92 -7.02
C ILE A 268 11.93 8.84 -7.11
N LEU A 269 13.11 8.28 -7.37
CA LEU A 269 14.33 9.06 -7.61
C LEU A 269 14.30 9.83 -8.92
N LEU A 270 13.71 9.26 -9.97
CA LEU A 270 13.48 10.00 -11.20
C LEU A 270 12.58 11.21 -10.96
N LEU A 271 11.51 11.05 -10.16
CA LEU A 271 10.65 12.18 -9.76
C LEU A 271 11.42 13.22 -8.95
N GLU A 272 12.29 12.79 -8.03
CA GLU A 272 13.17 13.68 -7.26
C GLU A 272 14.12 14.46 -8.20
N THR A 273 14.70 13.78 -9.19
CA THR A 273 15.58 14.40 -10.20
C THR A 273 14.82 15.45 -11.00
N TYR A 274 13.65 15.14 -11.52
CA TYR A 274 12.82 16.06 -12.29
C TYR A 274 12.33 17.24 -11.44
N ALA A 275 11.98 17.00 -10.17
CA ALA A 275 11.56 18.04 -9.25
C ALA A 275 12.69 19.07 -8.96
N GLN A 276 13.95 18.61 -8.88
CA GLN A 276 15.10 19.51 -8.68
C GLN A 276 15.33 20.45 -9.88
N GLU A 277 14.98 20.00 -11.07
CA GLU A 277 15.14 20.78 -12.30
C GLU A 277 13.92 21.63 -12.66
N TYR A 278 12.87 21.52 -11.85
CA TYR A 278 11.63 22.28 -12.06
C TYR A 278 11.91 23.81 -12.18
N PRO A 279 11.31 24.58 -13.14
CA PRO A 279 10.24 24.13 -14.04
C PRO A 279 10.70 23.51 -15.37
N ASN A 280 11.99 23.40 -15.64
CA ASN A 280 12.58 23.01 -16.92
C ASN A 280 13.26 21.64 -16.84
N ALA A 281 12.53 20.65 -16.30
CA ALA A 281 13.05 19.29 -16.18
C ALA A 281 13.42 18.68 -17.54
N GLN A 282 14.61 18.07 -17.63
CA GLN A 282 15.06 17.34 -18.82
C GLN A 282 14.41 15.95 -18.82
N LEU A 283 13.32 15.81 -19.58
CA LEU A 283 12.54 14.59 -19.65
C LEU A 283 13.20 13.52 -20.53
N ILE A 284 13.20 12.28 -20.07
CA ILE A 284 13.80 11.15 -20.82
C ILE A 284 13.07 10.93 -22.15
N ALA A 285 11.73 11.05 -22.18
CA ALA A 285 10.96 10.89 -23.41
C ALA A 285 11.40 11.92 -24.48
N ARG A 286 11.63 13.17 -24.06
CA ARG A 286 12.09 14.24 -24.96
C ARG A 286 13.50 13.98 -25.47
N GLN A 287 14.41 13.53 -24.60
CA GLN A 287 15.76 13.15 -24.97
C GLN A 287 15.75 12.00 -26.02
N PHE A 288 14.95 10.97 -25.79
CA PHE A 288 14.80 9.87 -26.74
C PHE A 288 14.34 10.33 -28.11
N LYS A 289 13.30 11.20 -28.13
CA LYS A 289 12.79 11.80 -29.36
C LYS A 289 13.87 12.59 -30.11
N GLU A 290 14.63 13.43 -29.39
CA GLU A 290 15.71 14.23 -29.97
C GLU A 290 16.82 13.35 -30.58
N ASP A 291 17.32 12.38 -29.79
CA ASP A 291 18.39 11.48 -30.21
C ASP A 291 17.98 10.60 -31.39
N LEU A 292 16.71 10.15 -31.41
CA LEU A 292 16.17 9.32 -32.48
C LEU A 292 16.03 10.11 -33.79
N LEU A 293 15.50 11.32 -33.72
CA LEU A 293 15.22 12.16 -34.88
C LEU A 293 16.49 12.83 -35.46
N SER A 294 17.47 13.14 -34.61
CA SER A 294 18.77 13.68 -35.04
C SER A 294 19.73 12.60 -35.57
N GLY A 295 19.43 11.30 -35.29
CA GLY A 295 20.32 10.21 -35.66
C GLY A 295 21.58 10.10 -34.80
N HIS A 296 21.63 10.78 -33.66
CA HIS A 296 22.80 10.77 -32.76
C HIS A 296 23.12 9.40 -32.20
N SER A 297 22.14 8.53 -32.04
CA SER A 297 22.36 7.15 -31.61
C SER A 297 21.47 6.16 -32.34
N THR A 298 22.04 5.01 -32.69
CA THR A 298 21.31 3.85 -33.22
C THR A 298 21.37 2.66 -32.28
N ALA A 299 22.07 2.80 -31.17
CA ALA A 299 22.24 1.75 -30.18
C ALA A 299 20.93 1.54 -29.41
N ILE A 300 20.37 0.34 -29.47
CA ILE A 300 19.07 0.04 -28.83
C ILE A 300 19.12 0.17 -27.31
N HIS A 301 20.27 -0.01 -26.65
CA HIS A 301 20.41 0.18 -25.22
C HIS A 301 20.23 1.63 -24.79
N HIS A 302 20.58 2.58 -25.65
CA HIS A 302 20.38 4.01 -25.42
C HIS A 302 18.90 4.36 -25.28
N PHE A 303 18.03 3.65 -26.00
CA PHE A 303 16.58 3.83 -25.94
C PHE A 303 15.88 2.87 -24.96
N ASP A 304 16.61 2.22 -24.07
CA ASP A 304 16.02 1.39 -23.01
C ASP A 304 15.52 2.31 -21.88
N PRO A 305 14.20 2.32 -21.59
CA PRO A 305 13.63 3.27 -20.63
C PRO A 305 14.20 3.12 -19.22
N TYR A 306 14.59 1.91 -18.80
CA TYR A 306 15.12 1.68 -17.46
C TYR A 306 16.63 1.97 -17.35
N ILE A 307 17.37 1.74 -18.41
CA ILE A 307 18.79 2.17 -18.47
C ILE A 307 18.85 3.70 -18.43
N ALA A 308 18.02 4.38 -19.20
CA ALA A 308 17.94 5.84 -19.20
C ALA A 308 17.53 6.42 -17.83
N ILE A 309 16.59 5.78 -17.12
CA ILE A 309 16.25 6.15 -15.74
C ILE A 309 17.49 6.04 -14.85
N LEU A 310 18.23 4.93 -14.92
CA LEU A 310 19.43 4.74 -14.11
C LEU A 310 20.53 5.75 -14.43
N GLU A 311 20.76 6.04 -15.71
CA GLU A 311 21.73 7.05 -16.16
C GLU A 311 21.36 8.44 -15.64
N ARG A 312 20.10 8.82 -15.76
CA ARG A 312 19.58 10.10 -15.31
C ARG A 312 19.73 10.30 -13.80
N ILE A 313 19.35 9.27 -13.04
CA ILE A 313 19.53 9.23 -11.58
C ILE A 313 21.03 9.25 -11.22
N SER A 314 21.86 8.52 -11.95
CA SER A 314 23.30 8.47 -11.68
C SER A 314 23.97 9.83 -11.88
N GLN A 315 23.59 10.59 -12.91
CA GLN A 315 24.05 11.98 -13.12
C GLN A 315 23.64 12.87 -11.95
N TYR A 316 22.37 12.80 -11.54
CA TYR A 316 21.82 13.58 -10.43
C TYR A 316 22.55 13.28 -9.11
N LEU A 317 22.67 12.03 -8.71
CA LEU A 317 23.30 11.63 -7.45
C LEU A 317 24.82 11.90 -7.44
N THR A 318 25.49 11.79 -8.59
CA THR A 318 26.91 12.14 -8.72
C THR A 318 27.12 13.64 -8.56
N ALA A 319 26.28 14.46 -9.20
CA ALA A 319 26.34 15.92 -9.08
C ALA A 319 26.16 16.40 -7.61
N HIS A 320 25.39 15.66 -6.82
CA HIS A 320 25.16 15.94 -5.40
C HIS A 320 26.13 15.18 -4.46
N SER A 321 27.10 14.42 -5.00
CA SER A 321 28.06 13.61 -4.22
C SER A 321 27.40 12.53 -3.35
N GLU A 322 26.22 12.03 -3.72
CA GLU A 322 25.44 11.04 -2.98
C GLU A 322 25.80 9.60 -3.38
N PHE A 323 27.07 9.23 -3.31
CA PHE A 323 27.59 7.95 -3.81
C PHE A 323 27.00 6.72 -3.11
N LYS A 324 26.59 6.82 -1.82
CA LYS A 324 25.92 5.72 -1.11
C LYS A 324 24.52 5.44 -1.67
N ARG A 325 23.78 6.49 -2.01
CA ARG A 325 22.48 6.35 -2.66
C ARG A 325 22.63 5.78 -4.05
N LEU A 326 23.61 6.23 -4.80
CA LEU A 326 23.93 5.73 -6.14
C LEU A 326 24.24 4.23 -6.11
N ASP A 327 25.07 3.77 -5.19
CA ASP A 327 25.42 2.36 -5.04
C ASP A 327 24.22 1.51 -4.67
N PHE A 328 23.34 2.02 -3.80
CA PHE A 328 22.11 1.36 -3.44
C PHE A 328 21.13 1.24 -4.63
N VAL A 329 20.97 2.30 -5.42
CA VAL A 329 20.13 2.31 -6.63
C VAL A 329 20.64 1.32 -7.66
N ARG A 330 21.95 1.25 -7.88
CA ARG A 330 22.58 0.24 -8.73
C ARG A 330 22.24 -1.18 -8.25
N SER A 331 22.24 -1.40 -6.92
CA SER A 331 21.85 -2.70 -6.35
C SER A 331 20.35 -2.99 -6.61
N CYS A 332 19.46 -2.00 -6.46
CA CYS A 332 18.05 -2.15 -6.76
C CYS A 332 17.80 -2.46 -8.24
N PHE A 333 18.50 -1.76 -9.12
CA PHE A 333 18.44 -2.00 -10.56
C PHE A 333 18.91 -3.41 -10.93
N TYR A 334 20.07 -3.84 -10.39
CA TYR A 334 20.61 -5.17 -10.58
C TYR A 334 19.61 -6.25 -10.13
N VAL A 335 19.10 -6.11 -8.91
CA VAL A 335 18.12 -7.05 -8.34
C VAL A 335 16.87 -7.14 -9.23
N LYS A 336 16.34 -6.00 -9.71
CA LYS A 336 15.17 -6.02 -10.60
C LYS A 336 15.46 -6.63 -11.97
N ALA A 337 16.58 -6.29 -12.57
CA ALA A 337 16.95 -6.79 -13.88
C ALA A 337 17.33 -8.28 -13.88
N THR A 338 17.74 -8.84 -12.72
CA THR A 338 18.20 -10.23 -12.58
C THR A 338 17.21 -11.13 -11.83
N GLU A 339 16.01 -10.66 -11.58
CA GLU A 339 14.99 -11.35 -10.76
C GLU A 339 14.70 -12.79 -11.22
N ASP A 340 14.74 -13.02 -12.51
CA ASP A 340 14.41 -14.27 -13.17
C ASP A 340 15.62 -14.97 -13.86
N PHE A 341 16.86 -14.52 -13.60
CA PHE A 341 18.04 -15.08 -14.28
C PHE A 341 18.24 -16.58 -14.04
N ALA A 342 17.78 -17.10 -12.90
CA ALA A 342 17.82 -18.53 -12.62
C ALA A 342 16.97 -19.38 -13.60
N LEU A 343 16.01 -18.75 -14.30
CA LEU A 343 15.12 -19.40 -15.25
C LEU A 343 15.70 -19.45 -16.68
N TYR A 344 16.77 -18.68 -16.96
CA TYR A 344 17.32 -18.55 -18.31
C TYR A 344 18.75 -19.10 -18.45
N HIS A 345 19.05 -19.60 -19.64
CA HIS A 345 20.40 -20.01 -20.00
C HIS A 345 21.32 -18.81 -20.27
N ALA A 346 22.63 -19.02 -20.17
CA ALA A 346 23.65 -17.97 -20.21
C ALA A 346 23.71 -17.10 -21.49
N SER A 347 22.95 -17.39 -22.53
CA SER A 347 22.89 -16.65 -23.80
C SER A 347 21.90 -15.45 -23.81
N ASN A 348 21.21 -15.15 -22.70
CA ASN A 348 20.27 -14.04 -22.64
C ASN A 348 21.05 -12.70 -22.68
N TRP A 349 20.64 -11.80 -23.60
CA TRP A 349 21.25 -10.48 -23.76
C TRP A 349 21.23 -9.64 -22.48
N ARG A 350 20.20 -9.79 -21.64
CA ARG A 350 20.06 -9.10 -20.34
C ARG A 350 21.18 -9.48 -19.40
N ILE A 351 21.49 -10.78 -19.30
CA ILE A 351 22.57 -11.30 -18.44
C ILE A 351 23.92 -10.71 -18.86
N SER A 352 24.21 -10.72 -20.17
CA SER A 352 25.46 -10.20 -20.71
C SER A 352 25.62 -8.71 -20.46
N TYR A 353 24.54 -7.94 -20.66
CA TYR A 353 24.56 -6.51 -20.45
C TYR A 353 24.67 -6.15 -18.96
N MET A 354 23.97 -6.84 -18.07
CA MET A 354 24.09 -6.63 -16.62
C MET A 354 25.48 -6.95 -16.08
N LYS A 355 26.14 -8.00 -16.60
CA LYS A 355 27.53 -8.31 -16.24
C LYS A 355 28.48 -7.18 -16.66
N MET A 356 28.30 -6.63 -17.86
CA MET A 356 29.08 -5.49 -18.35
C MET A 356 28.87 -4.26 -17.43
N MET A 357 27.64 -3.89 -17.13
CA MET A 357 27.34 -2.76 -16.24
C MET A 357 27.93 -2.95 -14.83
N ALA A 358 27.81 -4.14 -14.25
CA ALA A 358 28.38 -4.45 -12.94
C ALA A 358 29.92 -4.30 -12.92
N GLN A 359 30.60 -4.66 -14.01
CA GLN A 359 32.05 -4.43 -14.19
C GLN A 359 32.38 -2.93 -14.29
N GLU A 360 31.60 -2.15 -15.05
CA GLU A 360 31.76 -0.69 -15.16
C GLU A 360 31.55 0.02 -13.81
N TRP A 361 30.67 -0.52 -12.95
CA TRP A 361 30.47 -0.01 -11.58
C TRP A 361 31.60 -0.39 -10.62
N GLY A 362 32.54 -1.23 -11.06
CA GLY A 362 33.66 -1.71 -10.24
C GLY A 362 33.25 -2.72 -9.16
N TRP A 363 32.14 -3.47 -9.37
CA TRP A 363 31.68 -4.44 -8.39
C TRP A 363 32.53 -5.69 -8.37
N SER A 364 32.83 -6.19 -7.17
CA SER A 364 33.55 -7.44 -6.99
C SER A 364 32.63 -8.65 -7.32
N LYS A 365 33.25 -9.78 -7.61
CA LYS A 365 32.52 -11.05 -7.86
C LYS A 365 31.72 -11.49 -6.65
N GLU A 366 32.27 -11.32 -5.45
CA GLU A 366 31.62 -11.70 -4.19
C GLU A 366 30.34 -10.91 -3.98
N ARG A 367 30.33 -9.61 -4.35
CA ARG A 367 29.12 -8.77 -4.27
C ARG A 367 28.03 -9.23 -5.24
N ILE A 368 28.42 -9.58 -6.45
CA ILE A 368 27.48 -10.10 -7.47
C ILE A 368 26.89 -11.43 -7.00
N GLU A 369 27.74 -12.34 -6.52
CA GLU A 369 27.30 -13.62 -5.96
C GLU A 369 26.37 -13.45 -4.76
N GLU A 370 26.65 -12.49 -3.86
CA GLU A 370 25.77 -12.18 -2.73
C GLU A 370 24.36 -11.76 -3.21
N LEU A 371 24.28 -10.89 -4.22
CA LEU A 371 23.00 -10.43 -4.77
C LEU A 371 22.28 -11.55 -5.55
N ASP A 372 23.00 -12.42 -6.25
CA ASP A 372 22.43 -13.56 -6.97
C ASP A 372 21.86 -14.62 -6.01
N HIS A 373 22.44 -14.75 -4.81
CA HIS A 373 21.96 -15.65 -3.76
C HIS A 373 20.81 -15.08 -2.91
N ARG A 374 20.27 -13.89 -3.23
CA ARG A 374 19.19 -13.25 -2.45
C ARG A 374 17.94 -14.12 -2.23
N PRO A 375 17.51 -15.01 -3.16
CA PRO A 375 16.36 -15.89 -2.88
C PRO A 375 16.55 -16.78 -1.65
N ASN A 376 17.81 -17.01 -1.25
CA ASN A 376 18.20 -17.82 -0.10
C ASN A 376 18.58 -16.97 1.14
N TRP A 377 18.41 -15.65 1.08
CA TRP A 377 18.72 -14.80 2.22
C TRP A 377 17.83 -15.15 3.43
N LYS A 378 18.47 -15.26 4.59
CA LYS A 378 17.78 -15.52 5.85
C LYS A 378 17.36 -14.22 6.52
N ILE A 379 16.54 -14.35 7.54
CA ILE A 379 15.77 -13.27 8.17
C ILE A 379 16.60 -12.03 8.53
N LYS A 380 17.81 -12.19 9.06
CA LYS A 380 18.67 -11.04 9.43
C LYS A 380 18.99 -10.15 8.22
N ARG A 381 19.42 -10.77 7.12
CA ARG A 381 19.78 -10.05 5.89
C ARG A 381 18.54 -9.43 5.22
N VAL A 382 17.42 -10.15 5.22
CA VAL A 382 16.16 -9.65 4.67
C VAL A 382 15.66 -8.44 5.46
N LYS A 383 15.71 -8.48 6.79
CA LYS A 383 15.33 -7.35 7.66
C LYS A 383 16.19 -6.11 7.40
N GLU A 384 17.51 -6.30 7.28
CA GLU A 384 18.44 -5.23 6.93
C GLU A 384 18.14 -4.62 5.55
N SER A 385 17.94 -5.48 4.54
CA SER A 385 17.59 -5.03 3.18
C SER A 385 16.24 -4.32 3.15
N HIS A 386 15.24 -4.83 3.86
CA HIS A 386 13.92 -4.18 3.98
C HIS A 386 14.05 -2.79 4.60
N ASN A 387 14.77 -2.66 5.71
CA ASN A 387 14.97 -1.38 6.38
C ASN A 387 15.70 -0.36 5.49
N ASN A 388 16.69 -0.82 4.73
CA ASN A 388 17.40 0.04 3.77
C ASN A 388 16.47 0.53 2.67
N LEU A 389 15.63 -0.34 2.11
CA LEU A 389 14.62 0.01 1.10
C LEU A 389 13.63 1.06 1.63
N VAL A 390 13.07 0.82 2.81
CA VAL A 390 12.09 1.74 3.43
C VAL A 390 12.74 3.09 3.71
N ASN A 391 13.93 3.10 4.33
CA ASN A 391 14.65 4.35 4.63
C ASN A 391 14.94 5.15 3.37
N PHE A 392 15.30 4.47 2.28
CA PHE A 392 15.60 5.09 1.00
C PHE A 392 14.36 5.72 0.35
N LEU A 393 13.27 4.96 0.28
CA LEU A 393 11.99 5.46 -0.23
C LEU A 393 11.50 6.68 0.58
N MET A 394 11.66 6.61 1.90
CA MET A 394 11.30 7.71 2.80
C MET A 394 12.15 8.96 2.62
N MET A 395 13.44 8.81 2.34
CA MET A 395 14.33 9.94 2.08
C MET A 395 13.91 10.68 0.80
N SER A 396 13.70 9.95 -0.29
CA SER A 396 13.24 10.54 -1.55
C SER A 396 11.86 11.20 -1.41
N TYR A 397 10.95 10.56 -0.68
CA TYR A 397 9.63 11.12 -0.40
C TYR A 397 9.73 12.48 0.34
N ARG A 398 10.58 12.59 1.35
CA ARG A 398 10.81 13.85 2.07
C ARG A 398 11.30 14.95 1.16
N ASN A 399 12.27 14.66 0.29
CA ASN A 399 12.77 15.63 -0.67
C ASN A 399 11.65 16.16 -1.59
N LEU A 400 10.73 15.26 -2.00
CA LEU A 400 9.57 15.64 -2.80
C LEU A 400 8.50 16.41 -2.02
N VAL A 401 8.31 16.10 -0.74
CA VAL A 401 7.45 16.89 0.17
C VAL A 401 8.02 18.28 0.38
N ASP A 402 9.34 18.42 0.57
CA ASP A 402 10.00 19.73 0.74
C ASP A 402 9.92 20.56 -0.55
N PHE A 403 10.03 19.92 -1.71
CA PHE A 403 9.75 20.53 -3.01
C PHE A 403 8.30 21.05 -3.07
N ALA A 404 7.32 20.21 -2.70
CA ALA A 404 5.91 20.58 -2.69
C ALA A 404 5.65 21.80 -1.79
N ARG A 405 6.27 21.84 -0.62
CA ARG A 405 6.19 22.97 0.32
C ARG A 405 6.81 24.24 -0.25
N LYS A 406 8.00 24.16 -0.84
CA LYS A 406 8.71 25.30 -1.46
C LYS A 406 7.86 25.98 -2.52
N HIS A 407 7.11 25.21 -3.30
CA HIS A 407 6.28 25.71 -4.39
C HIS A 407 4.83 25.99 -3.98
N LYS A 408 4.47 25.94 -2.67
CA LYS A 408 3.13 26.23 -2.12
C LYS A 408 2.01 25.47 -2.83
N ILE A 409 2.25 24.18 -3.06
CA ILE A 409 1.37 23.35 -3.88
C ILE A 409 0.06 23.09 -3.16
N ASN A 410 -1.06 23.37 -3.82
CA ASN A 410 -2.34 22.74 -3.52
C ASN A 410 -2.37 21.40 -4.25
N SER A 411 -2.59 20.29 -3.51
CA SER A 411 -2.65 18.97 -4.13
C SER A 411 -3.70 18.93 -5.25
N SER A 412 -3.29 18.53 -6.44
CA SER A 412 -4.20 18.22 -7.56
C SER A 412 -4.88 16.87 -7.40
N VAL A 413 -4.37 16.06 -6.46
CA VAL A 413 -4.90 14.72 -6.17
C VAL A 413 -6.24 14.82 -5.46
N ILE A 414 -7.22 14.04 -5.91
CA ILE A 414 -8.54 13.99 -5.31
C ILE A 414 -8.43 13.56 -3.84
N PRO A 415 -9.15 14.21 -2.88
CA PRO A 415 -9.02 13.90 -1.45
C PRO A 415 -9.23 12.42 -1.10
N GLN A 416 -10.12 11.72 -1.82
CA GLN A 416 -10.33 10.28 -1.64
C GLN A 416 -9.08 9.47 -2.00
N ASP A 417 -8.43 9.80 -3.13
CA ASP A 417 -7.20 9.11 -3.56
C ASP A 417 -6.07 9.34 -2.55
N ILE A 418 -5.91 10.57 -2.04
CA ILE A 418 -4.95 10.87 -0.98
C ILE A 418 -5.23 10.02 0.26
N THR A 419 -6.50 9.90 0.66
CA THR A 419 -6.90 9.12 1.84
C THR A 419 -6.51 7.66 1.68
N VAL A 420 -6.83 7.05 0.54
CA VAL A 420 -6.49 5.64 0.25
C VAL A 420 -4.98 5.43 0.25
N LEU A 421 -4.24 6.27 -0.49
CA LEU A 421 -2.79 6.18 -0.59
C LEU A 421 -2.12 6.37 0.78
N SER A 422 -2.50 7.40 1.52
CA SER A 422 -1.93 7.70 2.84
C SER A 422 -2.18 6.58 3.85
N ARG A 423 -3.41 6.03 3.90
CA ARG A 423 -3.74 4.92 4.80
C ARG A 423 -2.98 3.66 4.45
N LYS A 424 -2.83 3.35 3.17
CA LYS A 424 -2.05 2.20 2.72
C LYS A 424 -0.57 2.35 3.11
N LEU A 425 -0.01 3.55 2.93
CA LEU A 425 1.36 3.86 3.33
C LEU A 425 1.55 3.79 4.85
N TYR A 426 0.58 4.32 5.60
CA TYR A 426 0.56 4.23 7.06
C TYR A 426 0.58 2.78 7.53
N THR A 427 -0.28 1.93 6.96
CA THR A 427 -0.33 0.52 7.34
C THR A 427 0.95 -0.24 6.99
N ALA A 428 1.65 0.14 5.93
CA ALA A 428 2.86 -0.54 5.48
C ALA A 428 4.13 -0.06 6.22
N PHE A 429 4.25 1.25 6.47
CA PHE A 429 5.53 1.85 6.86
C PHE A 429 5.55 2.48 8.25
N GLU A 430 4.40 2.85 8.83
CA GLU A 430 4.38 3.44 10.18
C GLU A 430 4.70 2.40 11.24
N GLU A 431 5.63 2.70 12.14
CA GLU A 431 5.97 1.86 13.28
C GLU A 431 5.23 2.33 14.53
N LEU A 432 4.36 1.49 15.05
CA LEU A 432 3.58 1.74 16.26
C LEU A 432 3.83 0.65 17.31
N PRO A 433 3.70 0.96 18.61
CA PRO A 433 3.76 -0.04 19.65
C PRO A 433 2.76 -1.17 19.37
N GLY A 434 3.23 -2.42 19.44
CA GLY A 434 2.38 -3.59 19.21
C GLY A 434 2.05 -3.91 17.73
N LYS A 435 2.36 -3.05 16.79
CA LYS A 435 2.19 -3.34 15.38
C LYS A 435 3.21 -4.36 14.88
N ILE A 436 2.75 -5.27 14.04
CA ILE A 436 3.61 -6.27 13.39
C ILE A 436 4.04 -5.72 12.03
N THR A 437 5.33 -5.40 11.89
CA THR A 437 5.91 -5.00 10.61
C THR A 437 6.09 -6.24 9.73
N LEU A 438 5.44 -6.23 8.56
CA LEU A 438 5.59 -7.29 7.56
C LEU A 438 6.77 -6.97 6.64
N LEU A 439 7.65 -7.95 6.47
CA LEU A 439 8.77 -7.86 5.54
C LEU A 439 8.29 -8.11 4.10
N ASN A 440 8.91 -7.41 3.15
CA ASN A 440 8.54 -7.58 1.75
C ASN A 440 8.97 -8.97 1.23
N SER A 441 8.00 -9.76 0.77
CA SER A 441 8.20 -11.13 0.29
C SER A 441 9.04 -11.21 -0.99
N GLN A 442 9.22 -10.11 -1.73
CA GLN A 442 10.07 -10.09 -2.91
C GLN A 442 11.57 -10.09 -2.60
N ILE A 443 11.95 -9.79 -1.35
CA ILE A 443 13.37 -9.81 -0.96
C ILE A 443 13.88 -11.25 -0.87
N SER A 444 13.10 -12.16 -0.29
CA SER A 444 13.41 -13.60 -0.21
C SER A 444 12.12 -14.41 -0.20
N TYR A 445 12.12 -15.53 -0.90
CA TYR A 445 10.93 -16.39 -1.02
C TYR A 445 10.76 -17.36 0.14
N ASN A 446 11.84 -17.65 0.88
CA ASN A 446 11.82 -18.60 1.98
C ASN A 446 12.53 -18.05 3.22
N LEU A 447 11.74 -17.56 4.16
CA LEU A 447 12.20 -17.06 5.46
C LEU A 447 12.10 -18.11 6.57
N THR A 448 11.73 -19.35 6.25
CA THR A 448 11.57 -20.39 7.28
C THR A 448 12.89 -20.66 8.00
N GLU A 449 12.80 -20.75 9.32
CA GLU A 449 13.95 -21.07 10.18
C GLU A 449 13.79 -22.48 10.76
N GLU A 450 14.88 -23.22 10.82
CA GLU A 450 14.88 -24.57 11.41
C GLU A 450 14.68 -24.53 12.93
N HIS A 451 15.32 -23.57 13.57
CA HIS A 451 15.24 -23.37 15.02
C HIS A 451 14.84 -21.95 15.34
N LEU A 452 13.88 -21.78 16.26
CA LEU A 452 13.55 -20.48 16.85
C LEU A 452 13.49 -20.64 18.37
N THR A 453 14.30 -19.83 19.06
CA THR A 453 14.33 -19.77 20.53
C THR A 453 13.81 -18.44 21.01
N PHE A 454 12.77 -18.49 21.86
CA PHE A 454 12.20 -17.34 22.53
C PHE A 454 12.79 -17.25 23.94
N ILE A 455 13.33 -16.08 24.29
CA ILE A 455 14.09 -15.86 25.52
C ILE A 455 13.45 -14.73 26.30
N GLU A 456 13.02 -15.03 27.52
CA GLU A 456 12.54 -14.01 28.46
C GLU A 456 13.71 -13.42 29.24
N VAL A 457 13.80 -12.09 29.29
CA VAL A 457 14.87 -11.36 29.98
C VAL A 457 14.24 -10.40 30.97
N HIS A 458 14.65 -10.53 32.25
CA HIS A 458 14.28 -9.61 33.33
C HIS A 458 15.51 -9.19 34.13
N GLY A 459 15.56 -7.91 34.51
CA GLY A 459 16.59 -7.33 35.38
C GLY A 459 18.01 -7.38 34.85
N ASN A 460 18.21 -7.52 33.53
CA ASN A 460 19.54 -7.60 32.94
C ASN A 460 20.11 -6.21 32.64
N LYS A 461 21.34 -5.92 33.07
CA LYS A 461 21.97 -4.60 32.85
C LYS A 461 22.28 -4.28 31.37
N ARG A 462 22.40 -5.30 30.51
CA ARG A 462 22.80 -5.15 29.09
C ARG A 462 21.64 -5.21 28.11
N PHE A 463 20.52 -5.81 28.50
CA PHE A 463 19.35 -6.04 27.70
C PHE A 463 18.13 -5.42 28.39
N LYS A 464 17.24 -4.81 27.61
CA LYS A 464 15.94 -4.32 28.09
C LYS A 464 15.08 -5.51 28.52
N ASP A 465 14.28 -5.34 29.56
CA ASP A 465 13.31 -6.37 29.95
C ASP A 465 12.31 -6.64 28.84
N GLY A 466 11.94 -7.90 28.66
CA GLY A 466 11.03 -8.34 27.61
C GLY A 466 11.49 -9.62 26.93
N TRP A 467 10.97 -9.84 25.73
CA TRP A 467 11.13 -11.06 24.95
C TRP A 467 12.05 -10.87 23.75
N TYR A 468 12.95 -11.82 23.57
CA TYR A 468 13.93 -11.83 22.48
C TYR A 468 13.79 -13.12 21.69
N MET A 469 13.98 -13.03 20.37
CA MET A 469 13.99 -14.19 19.48
C MET A 469 15.33 -14.32 18.78
N VAL A 470 15.85 -15.55 18.75
CA VAL A 470 17.07 -15.94 18.00
C VAL A 470 16.79 -17.22 17.21
N ASN A 471 17.52 -17.42 16.10
CA ASN A 471 17.38 -18.60 15.21
C ASN A 471 18.42 -19.71 15.51
N GLN A 472 18.70 -19.95 16.77
CA GLN A 472 19.66 -20.96 17.21
C GLN A 472 19.02 -21.85 18.29
N PRO A 473 19.41 -23.14 18.37
CA PRO A 473 18.97 -24.00 19.45
C PRO A 473 19.62 -23.59 20.79
N PRO A 474 19.02 -23.88 21.96
CA PRO A 474 19.45 -23.40 23.27
C PRO A 474 20.91 -23.70 23.61
N HIS A 475 21.44 -24.81 23.14
CA HIS A 475 22.81 -25.27 23.45
C HIS A 475 23.90 -24.43 22.71
N HIS A 476 23.52 -23.67 21.70
CA HIS A 476 24.43 -22.85 20.89
C HIS A 476 24.24 -21.35 21.07
N ILE A 477 23.40 -20.95 22.03
CA ILE A 477 23.10 -19.54 22.23
C ILE A 477 24.26 -18.83 22.88
N MET A 478 24.98 -18.07 22.08
CA MET A 478 25.75 -16.91 22.58
C MET A 478 24.83 -15.69 22.52
N PHE A 479 24.17 -15.37 23.64
CA PHE A 479 23.22 -14.25 23.67
C PHE A 479 23.96 -12.89 23.52
N SER A 480 23.92 -12.35 22.33
CA SER A 480 24.48 -11.03 21.98
C SER A 480 23.46 -10.22 21.18
N LYS A 481 23.53 -8.89 21.27
CA LYS A 481 22.63 -7.99 20.51
C LYS A 481 22.66 -8.25 19.00
N GLU A 482 23.80 -8.69 18.48
CA GLU A 482 24.00 -8.97 17.05
C GLU A 482 23.25 -10.20 16.56
N ARG A 483 22.88 -11.11 17.45
CA ARG A 483 22.17 -12.37 17.11
C ARG A 483 20.67 -12.31 17.33
N VAL A 484 20.20 -11.27 18.00
CA VAL A 484 18.77 -11.02 18.18
C VAL A 484 18.13 -10.70 16.84
N ILE A 485 17.10 -11.45 16.47
CA ILE A 485 16.30 -11.22 15.28
C ILE A 485 15.21 -10.19 15.56
N GLU A 486 14.46 -10.41 16.64
CA GLU A 486 13.35 -9.53 17.04
C GLU A 486 13.29 -9.38 18.55
N TYR A 487 12.77 -8.22 18.98
CA TYR A 487 12.49 -7.88 20.37
C TYR A 487 11.05 -7.40 20.51
N GLY A 488 10.41 -7.76 21.59
CA GLY A 488 9.09 -7.28 21.98
C GLY A 488 8.91 -7.22 23.47
N GLU A 489 8.04 -6.33 23.94
CA GLU A 489 7.69 -6.23 25.37
C GLU A 489 6.87 -7.43 25.84
N SER A 490 6.19 -8.15 24.91
CA SER A 490 5.42 -9.35 25.20
C SER A 490 5.78 -10.52 24.29
N LEU A 491 5.58 -11.74 24.77
CA LEU A 491 5.75 -12.97 23.98
C LEU A 491 4.85 -12.97 22.76
N ASN A 492 3.60 -12.58 22.93
CA ASN A 492 2.61 -12.48 21.87
C ASN A 492 3.13 -11.70 20.68
N LYS A 493 3.73 -10.50 20.90
CA LYS A 493 4.29 -9.69 19.81
C LYS A 493 5.39 -10.42 19.04
N VAL A 494 6.33 -11.05 19.74
CA VAL A 494 7.49 -11.71 19.11
C VAL A 494 7.07 -12.96 18.33
N VAL A 495 6.16 -13.75 18.90
CA VAL A 495 5.60 -14.94 18.21
C VAL A 495 4.75 -14.54 17.02
N ALA A 496 3.86 -13.53 17.16
CA ALA A 496 3.06 -13.02 16.06
C ALA A 496 3.95 -12.50 14.93
N TRP A 497 5.01 -11.73 15.26
CA TRP A 497 5.96 -11.26 14.27
C TRP A 497 6.61 -12.41 13.49
N ALA A 498 7.07 -13.44 14.18
CA ALA A 498 7.67 -14.63 13.56
C ALA A 498 6.67 -15.38 12.66
N TYR A 499 5.42 -15.51 13.12
CA TYR A 499 4.37 -16.18 12.38
C TYR A 499 4.00 -15.42 11.09
N PHE A 500 3.65 -14.15 11.21
CA PHE A 500 3.19 -13.36 10.07
C PHE A 500 4.28 -13.07 9.05
N ASN A 501 5.56 -13.09 9.43
CA ASN A 501 6.71 -13.03 8.54
C ASN A 501 7.16 -14.41 8.03
N ARG A 502 6.35 -15.48 8.25
CA ARG A 502 6.57 -16.83 7.71
C ARG A 502 7.87 -17.51 8.16
N LEU A 503 8.40 -17.16 9.34
CA LEU A 503 9.55 -17.86 9.91
C LEU A 503 9.16 -19.21 10.50
N LEU A 504 7.88 -19.32 10.95
CA LEU A 504 7.31 -20.49 11.61
C LEU A 504 6.60 -21.40 10.61
N THR A 505 7.09 -22.63 10.47
CA THR A 505 6.44 -23.72 9.73
C THR A 505 6.11 -24.89 10.65
N ALA A 506 5.54 -25.97 10.09
CA ALA A 506 5.30 -27.20 10.84
C ALA A 506 6.62 -27.89 11.26
N GLU A 507 7.70 -27.65 10.53
CA GLU A 507 9.01 -28.27 10.73
C GLU A 507 9.93 -27.43 11.64
N THR A 508 9.54 -26.21 11.99
CA THR A 508 10.34 -25.34 12.85
C THR A 508 10.39 -25.86 14.28
N HIS A 509 11.60 -26.10 14.78
CA HIS A 509 11.83 -26.47 16.18
C HIS A 509 11.73 -25.25 17.08
N LEU A 510 10.67 -25.20 17.88
CA LEU A 510 10.44 -24.15 18.85
C LEU A 510 11.16 -24.46 20.16
N HIS A 511 11.86 -23.47 20.70
CA HIS A 511 12.54 -23.53 21.98
C HIS A 511 12.15 -22.34 22.85
N LEU A 512 12.13 -22.51 24.14
CA LEU A 512 11.76 -21.51 25.13
C LEU A 512 12.77 -21.48 26.28
N ILE A 513 13.18 -20.26 26.64
CA ILE A 513 13.97 -19.97 27.83
C ILE A 513 13.17 -18.98 28.66
N SER A 514 12.38 -19.47 29.59
CA SER A 514 11.54 -18.69 30.51
C SER A 514 11.37 -19.45 31.81
N GLN A 515 11.13 -18.73 32.90
CA GLN A 515 10.76 -19.32 34.20
C GLN A 515 9.24 -19.40 34.40
N ASN A 516 8.49 -18.63 33.64
CA ASN A 516 7.04 -18.40 33.82
C ASN A 516 6.18 -19.25 32.88
N ILE A 517 6.71 -19.66 31.73
CA ILE A 517 5.97 -20.35 30.68
C ILE A 517 6.67 -21.67 30.34
N ASP A 518 5.89 -22.72 30.10
CA ASP A 518 6.41 -23.98 29.62
C ASP A 518 6.40 -24.11 28.09
N GLN A 519 7.18 -25.04 27.58
CA GLN A 519 7.34 -25.35 26.16
C GLN A 519 6.02 -25.75 25.47
N LEU A 520 5.13 -26.43 26.20
CA LEU A 520 3.86 -26.92 25.69
C LEU A 520 2.90 -25.74 25.46
N THR A 521 2.86 -24.80 26.39
CA THR A 521 2.08 -23.56 26.27
C THR A 521 2.49 -22.76 25.04
N LEU A 522 3.80 -22.58 24.78
CA LEU A 522 4.27 -21.92 23.58
C LEU A 522 3.82 -22.65 22.31
N ARG A 523 3.93 -23.97 22.25
CA ARG A 523 3.50 -24.78 21.08
C ARG A 523 2.01 -24.68 20.85
N ASN A 524 1.20 -24.73 21.89
CA ASN A 524 -0.24 -24.60 21.82
C ASN A 524 -0.63 -23.20 21.30
N PHE A 525 0.02 -22.15 21.82
CA PHE A 525 -0.21 -20.76 21.36
C PHE A 525 0.11 -20.59 19.87
N VAL A 526 1.24 -21.10 19.40
CA VAL A 526 1.60 -21.07 17.96
C VAL A 526 0.59 -21.86 17.12
N ALA A 527 0.12 -23.02 17.59
CA ALA A 527 -0.86 -23.83 16.88
C ALA A 527 -2.21 -23.11 16.78
N ASP A 528 -2.68 -22.50 17.86
CA ASP A 528 -3.95 -21.76 17.92
C ASP A 528 -3.88 -20.50 17.04
N LEU A 529 -2.76 -19.78 17.05
CA LEU A 529 -2.53 -18.62 16.19
C LEU A 529 -2.57 -19.00 14.70
N ARG A 530 -1.98 -20.14 14.33
CA ARG A 530 -2.01 -20.69 12.96
C ARG A 530 -3.43 -21.11 12.53
N LEU A 531 -4.19 -21.70 13.43
CA LEU A 531 -5.58 -22.10 13.20
C LEU A 531 -6.47 -20.88 12.95
N PHE A 532 -6.30 -19.84 13.76
CA PHE A 532 -7.13 -18.63 13.70
C PHE A 532 -6.76 -17.71 12.52
N PHE A 533 -5.48 -17.55 12.20
CA PHE A 533 -4.97 -16.72 11.11
C PHE A 533 -4.30 -17.56 10.00
N PRO A 534 -5.03 -18.38 9.22
CA PRO A 534 -4.41 -19.14 8.15
C PRO A 534 -3.80 -18.21 7.07
N HIS A 535 -2.61 -18.54 6.58
CA HIS A 535 -1.89 -17.75 5.57
C HIS A 535 -2.64 -17.63 4.23
N THR A 536 -3.55 -18.56 3.94
CA THR A 536 -4.36 -18.58 2.72
C THR A 536 -5.39 -17.44 2.67
N ASN A 537 -5.73 -16.83 3.80
CA ASN A 537 -6.78 -15.81 3.91
C ASN A 537 -6.24 -14.36 3.92
N SER A 538 -5.03 -14.12 3.43
CA SER A 538 -4.48 -12.76 3.31
C SER A 538 -5.15 -12.02 2.15
N GLN A 539 -6.34 -11.46 2.39
CA GLN A 539 -7.01 -10.59 1.43
C GLN A 539 -6.34 -9.20 1.43
N VAL A 540 -6.03 -8.70 0.25
CA VAL A 540 -5.58 -7.30 0.08
C VAL A 540 -6.76 -6.38 0.45
N PRO A 541 -6.57 -5.33 1.27
CA PRO A 541 -7.65 -4.42 1.59
C PRO A 541 -8.16 -3.73 0.32
N THR A 542 -9.48 -3.63 0.20
CA THR A 542 -10.12 -2.89 -0.89
C THR A 542 -9.98 -1.38 -0.68
N ASN A 543 -10.11 -0.59 -1.74
CA ASN A 543 -10.13 0.87 -1.62
C ASN A 543 -11.29 1.37 -0.75
N GLU A 544 -12.43 0.68 -0.75
CA GLU A 544 -13.57 0.96 0.12
C GLU A 544 -13.19 0.78 1.58
N ALA A 545 -12.52 -0.33 1.93
CA ALA A 545 -12.03 -0.57 3.28
C ALA A 545 -10.99 0.49 3.70
N LEU A 546 -10.08 0.89 2.80
CA LEU A 546 -9.12 1.96 3.04
C LEU A 546 -9.77 3.36 3.13
N SER A 547 -10.94 3.54 2.54
CA SER A 547 -11.72 4.79 2.65
C SER A 547 -12.58 4.85 3.92
N SER A 548 -12.84 3.71 4.57
CA SER A 548 -13.62 3.60 5.80
C SER A 548 -12.78 3.81 7.07
N GLN A 549 -13.41 3.85 8.22
CA GLN A 549 -12.74 3.88 9.52
C GLN A 549 -11.96 2.57 9.76
N CYS A 550 -10.97 2.64 10.66
CA CYS A 550 -10.18 1.47 11.03
C CYS A 550 -10.96 0.60 12.03
N GLU A 551 -11.49 -0.52 11.55
CA GLU A 551 -12.28 -1.47 12.34
C GLU A 551 -11.49 -2.76 12.59
N ILE A 552 -11.74 -3.40 13.75
CA ILE A 552 -11.21 -4.74 14.03
C ILE A 552 -11.98 -5.75 13.18
N ARG A 553 -11.28 -6.50 12.33
CA ARG A 553 -11.86 -7.55 11.50
C ARG A 553 -11.83 -8.92 12.17
N ASP A 554 -10.65 -9.33 12.65
CA ASP A 554 -10.42 -10.63 13.28
C ASP A 554 -9.69 -10.42 14.60
N LEU A 555 -10.21 -10.93 15.71
CA LEU A 555 -9.67 -10.77 17.06
C LEU A 555 -9.38 -12.11 17.72
N PHE A 556 -8.12 -12.37 17.98
CA PHE A 556 -7.61 -13.50 18.77
C PHE A 556 -7.28 -13.01 20.18
N ILE A 557 -7.78 -13.71 21.18
CA ILE A 557 -7.56 -13.39 22.60
C ILE A 557 -6.93 -14.57 23.29
N ALA A 558 -5.76 -14.37 23.89
CA ALA A 558 -5.09 -15.35 24.73
C ALA A 558 -5.22 -14.97 26.21
N VAL A 559 -5.73 -15.88 27.03
CA VAL A 559 -5.89 -15.71 28.47
C VAL A 559 -4.82 -16.51 29.18
N ASN A 560 -4.13 -15.89 30.14
CA ASN A 560 -3.09 -16.49 30.96
C ASN A 560 -1.95 -17.16 30.14
N LEU A 561 -1.52 -16.48 29.08
CA LEU A 561 -0.39 -16.97 28.26
C LEU A 561 0.94 -16.83 28.98
N VAL A 562 1.19 -15.69 29.59
CA VAL A 562 2.49 -15.35 30.22
C VAL A 562 2.42 -15.49 31.73
N ASN A 563 1.30 -15.08 32.30
CA ASN A 563 1.07 -15.13 33.76
C ASN A 563 -0.20 -15.92 34.04
N ASP A 564 -0.04 -17.13 34.60
CA ASP A 564 -1.13 -18.02 34.99
C ASP A 564 -1.24 -18.14 36.52
N PRO A 565 -2.10 -17.34 37.16
CA PRO A 565 -2.31 -17.45 38.60
C PRO A 565 -2.85 -18.84 39.05
N THR A 566 -3.53 -19.54 38.14
CA THR A 566 -4.10 -20.87 38.47
C THR A 566 -3.04 -21.93 38.63
N ALA A 567 -1.83 -21.74 38.13
CA ALA A 567 -0.73 -22.70 38.25
C ALA A 567 -0.27 -22.89 39.70
N GLN A 568 -0.48 -21.89 40.57
CA GLN A 568 -0.11 -21.91 41.97
C GLN A 568 -1.24 -22.46 42.88
N VAL A 569 -2.41 -22.70 42.30
CA VAL A 569 -3.55 -23.23 43.07
C VAL A 569 -3.41 -24.73 43.19
N GLU A 570 -2.80 -25.18 44.28
CA GLU A 570 -2.84 -26.58 44.69
C GLU A 570 -4.30 -27.00 44.87
N GLU A 571 -4.72 -28.11 44.24
CA GLU A 571 -6.07 -28.71 44.27
C GLU A 571 -7.09 -28.02 45.20
N LEU A 572 -7.37 -26.77 44.94
CA LEU A 572 -8.36 -26.00 45.70
C LEU A 572 -9.73 -26.56 45.39
N LYS A 573 -10.23 -27.40 46.27
CA LYS A 573 -11.67 -27.59 46.57
C LYS A 573 -12.28 -26.27 47.04
N SER A 574 -11.83 -25.10 46.56
CA SER A 574 -12.44 -23.83 46.84
C SER A 574 -13.58 -23.68 45.84
N ASN A 575 -14.77 -23.71 46.41
CA ASN A 575 -15.97 -23.25 45.74
C ASN A 575 -15.69 -21.87 45.15
N ILE A 576 -15.45 -21.79 43.86
CA ILE A 576 -15.55 -20.52 43.12
C ILE A 576 -17.01 -20.10 43.32
N SER A 577 -17.22 -19.02 44.06
CA SER A 577 -18.57 -18.51 44.28
C SER A 577 -19.19 -18.18 42.91
N PRO A 578 -20.42 -18.59 42.64
CA PRO A 578 -21.10 -18.18 41.40
C PRO A 578 -21.15 -16.66 41.23
N SER A 579 -21.00 -15.90 42.31
CA SER A 579 -21.00 -14.45 42.33
C SER A 579 -19.61 -13.82 42.15
N ASP A 580 -18.51 -14.61 42.13
CA ASP A 580 -17.15 -14.08 41.97
C ASP A 580 -16.29 -15.04 41.17
N LEU A 581 -16.48 -14.99 39.86
CA LEU A 581 -15.88 -15.96 38.92
C LEU A 581 -14.40 -15.69 38.60
N PHE A 582 -13.90 -14.51 39.00
CA PHE A 582 -12.53 -14.06 38.68
C PHE A 582 -11.65 -13.93 39.94
N SER A 583 -12.16 -14.22 41.15
CA SER A 583 -11.38 -14.08 42.37
C SER A 583 -11.20 -15.42 43.04
N PHE A 584 -10.06 -15.63 43.68
CA PHE A 584 -9.72 -16.82 44.42
C PHE A 584 -8.84 -16.54 45.64
N GLY A 585 -8.90 -17.44 46.62
CA GLY A 585 -8.06 -17.39 47.79
C GLY A 585 -8.49 -16.34 48.83
N GLN A 586 -7.83 -16.37 50.01
CA GLN A 586 -8.09 -15.42 51.10
C GLN A 586 -7.70 -13.98 50.77
N LEU A 587 -6.77 -13.79 49.84
CA LEU A 587 -6.31 -12.48 49.37
C LEU A 587 -7.11 -11.96 48.16
N GLU A 588 -8.15 -12.68 47.79
CA GLU A 588 -9.04 -12.32 46.66
C GLU A 588 -8.26 -11.91 45.38
N GLN A 589 -7.35 -12.79 44.91
CA GLN A 589 -6.55 -12.59 43.71
C GLN A 589 -7.35 -12.94 42.45
N SER A 590 -7.03 -12.29 41.34
CA SER A 590 -7.66 -12.58 40.04
C SER A 590 -7.21 -13.95 39.50
N LEU A 591 -8.14 -14.75 38.97
CA LEU A 591 -7.83 -15.95 38.18
C LEU A 591 -7.25 -15.63 36.78
N VAL A 592 -7.39 -14.37 36.35
CA VAL A 592 -6.81 -13.91 35.10
C VAL A 592 -5.60 -13.04 35.41
N GLY A 593 -4.42 -13.52 35.11
CA GLY A 593 -3.14 -12.84 35.32
C GLY A 593 -2.63 -12.10 34.10
N SER A 594 -2.93 -12.61 32.90
CA SER A 594 -2.59 -11.93 31.66
C SER A 594 -3.66 -12.10 30.57
N ILE A 595 -3.81 -11.08 29.73
CA ILE A 595 -4.59 -11.14 28.49
C ILE A 595 -3.77 -10.54 27.37
N ASP A 596 -3.71 -11.27 26.26
CA ASP A 596 -3.03 -10.86 25.06
C ASP A 596 -4.01 -10.82 23.89
N PHE A 597 -4.01 -9.70 23.15
CA PHE A 597 -4.75 -9.57 21.91
C PHE A 597 -3.80 -9.67 20.73
N THR A 598 -4.21 -10.42 19.71
CA THR A 598 -3.68 -10.30 18.35
C THR A 598 -4.84 -10.05 17.42
N TYR A 599 -4.87 -8.94 16.74
CA TYR A 599 -5.98 -8.62 15.86
C TYR A 599 -5.52 -8.12 14.49
N ARG A 600 -6.36 -8.36 13.50
CA ARG A 600 -6.23 -7.81 12.15
C ARG A 600 -7.38 -6.83 11.93
N ASN A 601 -7.05 -5.63 11.46
CA ASN A 601 -8.06 -4.63 11.11
C ASN A 601 -8.47 -4.73 9.64
N VAL A 602 -9.46 -3.94 9.23
CA VAL A 602 -9.97 -3.89 7.84
C VAL A 602 -8.93 -3.38 6.85
N TRP A 603 -7.91 -2.63 7.31
CA TRP A 603 -6.78 -2.19 6.48
C TRP A 603 -5.68 -3.26 6.36
N ASN A 604 -5.94 -4.47 6.87
CA ASN A 604 -5.04 -5.62 6.89
C ASN A 604 -3.78 -5.43 7.76
N GLU A 605 -3.79 -4.46 8.66
CA GLU A 605 -2.74 -4.25 9.64
C GLU A 605 -2.90 -5.26 10.78
N ILE A 606 -1.78 -5.78 11.28
CA ILE A 606 -1.76 -6.73 12.38
C ILE A 606 -1.16 -6.04 13.60
N ARG A 607 -1.89 -6.10 14.71
CA ARG A 607 -1.48 -5.50 15.98
C ARG A 607 -1.60 -6.47 17.13
N THR A 608 -0.75 -6.30 18.14
CA THR A 608 -0.76 -7.04 19.39
C THR A 608 -0.87 -6.08 20.56
N LEU A 609 -1.61 -6.47 21.59
CA LEU A 609 -1.70 -5.77 22.86
C LEU A 609 -1.49 -6.78 23.99
N HIS A 610 -0.89 -6.34 25.08
CA HIS A 610 -0.62 -7.15 26.25
C HIS A 610 -1.07 -6.43 27.51
N PHE A 611 -1.80 -7.14 28.36
CA PHE A 611 -2.29 -6.68 29.65
C PHE A 611 -1.90 -7.69 30.72
N GLU A 612 -1.29 -7.24 31.80
CA GLU A 612 -0.83 -8.11 32.88
C GLU A 612 -1.23 -7.55 34.24
N GLY A 613 -1.34 -8.44 35.23
CA GLY A 613 -1.66 -8.13 36.62
C GLY A 613 -3.12 -8.38 36.97
N GLN A 614 -3.49 -8.06 38.22
CA GLN A 614 -4.81 -8.36 38.80
C GLN A 614 -5.99 -7.73 38.03
N ASN A 615 -5.75 -6.64 37.32
CA ASN A 615 -6.77 -5.91 36.58
C ASN A 615 -6.66 -6.16 35.06
N ALA A 616 -5.92 -7.17 34.61
CA ALA A 616 -5.69 -7.45 33.20
C ALA A 616 -7.00 -7.53 32.38
N ILE A 617 -8.02 -8.22 32.90
CA ILE A 617 -9.32 -8.35 32.23
C ILE A 617 -10.02 -6.99 32.05
N LEU A 618 -9.99 -6.13 33.08
CA LEU A 618 -10.64 -4.82 33.06
C LEU A 618 -9.96 -3.89 32.04
N LEU A 619 -8.63 -3.87 32.01
CA LEU A 619 -7.85 -3.07 31.08
C LEU A 619 -8.07 -3.55 29.63
N ALA A 620 -8.10 -4.87 29.43
CA ALA A 620 -8.38 -5.47 28.14
C ALA A 620 -9.75 -5.09 27.60
N LEU A 621 -10.81 -5.21 28.43
CA LEU A 621 -12.17 -4.84 28.04
C LEU A 621 -12.29 -3.33 27.75
N LYS A 622 -11.66 -2.49 28.57
CA LYS A 622 -11.64 -1.03 28.33
C LYS A 622 -11.00 -0.68 26.99
N VAL A 623 -9.81 -1.24 26.70
CA VAL A 623 -9.11 -0.95 25.44
C VAL A 623 -9.86 -1.52 24.24
N LEU A 624 -10.45 -2.72 24.38
CA LEU A 624 -11.25 -3.31 23.31
C LEU A 624 -12.47 -2.41 22.98
N SER A 625 -13.21 -1.99 23.99
CA SER A 625 -14.38 -1.13 23.78
C SER A 625 -14.03 0.23 23.18
N ASN A 626 -12.88 0.81 23.55
CA ASN A 626 -12.40 2.05 22.94
C ASN A 626 -12.01 1.90 21.44
N LYS A 627 -11.89 0.66 20.93
CA LYS A 627 -11.59 0.37 19.53
C LYS A 627 -12.83 -0.02 18.72
N ILE A 628 -13.98 -0.10 19.34
CA ILE A 628 -15.25 -0.45 18.72
C ILE A 628 -16.19 0.74 18.90
N ASP A 629 -16.53 1.42 17.80
CA ASP A 629 -17.41 2.57 17.80
C ASP A 629 -18.84 2.15 17.44
N GLN A 630 -19.84 2.94 17.87
CA GLN A 630 -21.23 2.75 17.46
C GLN A 630 -21.38 2.95 15.94
N GLY A 631 -22.14 2.07 15.30
CA GLY A 631 -22.40 2.15 13.87
C GLY A 631 -21.32 1.54 12.97
N VAL A 632 -20.25 0.97 13.54
CA VAL A 632 -19.27 0.17 12.79
C VAL A 632 -19.70 -1.30 12.67
N ASN A 633 -19.03 -2.04 11.78
CA ASN A 633 -19.32 -3.45 11.59
C ASN A 633 -18.80 -4.29 12.76
N GLN A 634 -19.57 -5.32 13.12
CA GLN A 634 -19.14 -6.32 14.08
C GLN A 634 -17.85 -7.01 13.58
N PRO A 635 -16.87 -7.27 14.45
CA PRO A 635 -15.72 -8.09 14.08
C PRO A 635 -16.18 -9.44 13.48
N ARG A 636 -15.60 -9.80 12.33
CA ARG A 636 -15.96 -11.03 11.60
C ARG A 636 -15.70 -12.28 12.43
N SER A 637 -14.64 -12.26 13.21
CA SER A 637 -14.20 -13.41 14.00
C SER A 637 -13.62 -12.93 15.33
N VAL A 638 -14.15 -13.47 16.42
CA VAL A 638 -13.64 -13.24 17.77
C VAL A 638 -13.50 -14.61 18.44
N GLN A 639 -12.28 -14.97 18.83
CA GLN A 639 -12.03 -16.23 19.54
C GLN A 639 -11.15 -16.03 20.75
N VAL A 640 -11.51 -16.70 21.85
CA VAL A 640 -10.77 -16.73 23.10
C VAL A 640 -10.12 -18.08 23.28
N PHE A 641 -8.84 -18.07 23.58
CA PHE A 641 -8.01 -19.22 23.93
C PHE A 641 -7.49 -19.04 25.36
N CYS A 642 -7.43 -20.08 26.14
CA CYS A 642 -6.98 -20.01 27.52
C CYS A 642 -5.85 -21.03 27.75
N TYR A 643 -4.78 -20.55 28.35
CA TYR A 643 -3.56 -21.35 28.61
C TYR A 643 -3.38 -21.68 30.08
N SER A 644 -4.44 -21.45 30.90
CA SER A 644 -4.42 -21.79 32.32
C SER A 644 -4.29 -23.26 32.55
N LYS A 645 -3.49 -23.66 33.53
CA LYS A 645 -3.32 -25.04 33.99
C LYS A 645 -4.62 -25.60 34.57
N HIS A 646 -5.34 -24.77 35.32
CA HIS A 646 -6.61 -25.12 35.93
C HIS A 646 -7.72 -24.17 35.42
N TYR A 647 -8.97 -24.62 35.47
CA TYR A 647 -10.15 -23.84 35.05
C TYR A 647 -10.16 -23.33 33.59
N ASN A 648 -9.34 -23.90 32.75
CA ASN A 648 -9.15 -23.48 31.36
C ASN A 648 -10.50 -23.27 30.60
N ARG A 649 -11.40 -24.26 30.61
CA ARG A 649 -12.70 -24.17 29.91
C ARG A 649 -13.60 -23.11 30.50
N THR A 650 -13.63 -23.01 31.85
CA THR A 650 -14.46 -22.02 32.54
C THR A 650 -14.02 -20.60 32.22
N LEU A 651 -12.73 -20.32 32.42
CA LEU A 651 -12.16 -18.99 32.11
C LEU A 651 -12.31 -18.61 30.64
N ARG A 652 -12.07 -19.54 29.74
CA ARG A 652 -12.30 -19.32 28.29
C ARG A 652 -13.74 -18.91 28.02
N ASN A 653 -14.73 -19.62 28.55
CA ASN A 653 -16.13 -19.33 28.32
C ASN A 653 -16.53 -18.00 28.93
N LEU A 654 -16.11 -17.72 30.17
CA LEU A 654 -16.43 -16.46 30.86
C LEU A 654 -15.86 -15.24 30.13
N VAL A 655 -14.58 -15.29 29.77
CA VAL A 655 -13.95 -14.19 29.02
C VAL A 655 -14.62 -14.02 27.64
N SER A 656 -14.98 -15.14 26.97
CA SER A 656 -15.70 -15.07 25.71
C SER A 656 -17.07 -14.39 25.84
N VAL A 657 -17.83 -14.73 26.86
CA VAL A 657 -19.15 -14.10 27.13
C VAL A 657 -18.99 -12.62 27.42
N LEU A 658 -18.03 -12.23 28.29
CA LEU A 658 -17.75 -10.83 28.61
C LEU A 658 -17.34 -10.01 27.39
N VAL A 659 -16.41 -10.53 26.59
CA VAL A 659 -15.93 -9.85 25.37
C VAL A 659 -17.06 -9.65 24.39
N ASN A 660 -17.83 -10.68 24.07
CA ASN A 660 -18.93 -10.59 23.12
C ASN A 660 -20.03 -9.64 23.62
N ARG A 661 -20.31 -9.62 24.92
CA ARG A 661 -21.27 -8.70 25.50
C ARG A 661 -20.78 -7.25 25.42
N CYS A 662 -19.52 -6.97 25.73
CA CYS A 662 -18.96 -5.63 25.58
C CYS A 662 -19.01 -5.16 24.13
N ILE A 663 -18.70 -6.03 23.18
CA ILE A 663 -18.80 -5.74 21.75
C ILE A 663 -20.25 -5.41 21.37
N SER A 664 -21.22 -6.25 21.77
CA SER A 664 -22.64 -6.09 21.46
C SER A 664 -23.23 -4.81 22.02
N ILE A 665 -22.87 -4.44 23.27
CA ILE A 665 -23.32 -3.18 23.89
C ILE A 665 -22.70 -1.98 23.14
N GLN A 666 -21.41 -2.04 22.81
CA GLN A 666 -20.71 -0.95 22.14
C GLN A 666 -21.24 -0.71 20.72
N LEU A 667 -21.64 -1.77 20.01
CA LEU A 667 -22.28 -1.68 18.69
C LEU A 667 -23.74 -1.18 18.74
N GLY A 668 -24.34 -1.09 19.93
CA GLY A 668 -25.73 -0.67 20.12
C GLY A 668 -26.76 -1.78 19.91
N ASP A 669 -26.33 -3.04 19.73
CA ASP A 669 -27.22 -4.21 19.55
C ASP A 669 -27.96 -4.57 20.83
N SER A 670 -27.39 -4.25 21.97
CA SER A 670 -28.03 -4.40 23.29
C SER A 670 -28.18 -3.04 23.94
N ARG A 671 -29.36 -2.78 24.55
CA ARG A 671 -29.56 -1.56 25.34
C ARG A 671 -28.54 -1.55 26.48
N PRO A 672 -27.72 -0.50 26.63
CA PRO A 672 -26.85 -0.41 27.78
C PRO A 672 -27.75 -0.38 29.02
N THR A 673 -27.64 -1.39 29.87
CA THR A 673 -28.01 -1.17 31.26
C THR A 673 -26.99 -0.16 31.76
N THR A 674 -27.45 0.98 32.19
CA THR A 674 -26.64 2.13 32.60
C THR A 674 -25.52 1.76 33.59
N HIS A 675 -25.62 0.58 34.21
CA HIS A 675 -24.65 0.10 35.20
C HIS A 675 -24.47 -1.42 35.08
N SER A 676 -23.36 -1.87 34.53
CA SER A 676 -22.95 -3.26 34.67
C SER A 676 -21.86 -3.37 35.73
N ARG A 677 -21.97 -4.35 36.62
CA ARG A 677 -20.99 -4.59 37.71
C ARG A 677 -20.23 -5.87 37.45
N LEU A 678 -18.94 -5.85 37.72
CA LEU A 678 -18.08 -7.03 37.66
C LEU A 678 -17.19 -7.06 38.90
N ARG A 679 -17.12 -8.19 39.57
CA ARG A 679 -16.16 -8.40 40.67
C ARG A 679 -14.88 -9.02 40.14
N VAL A 680 -13.75 -8.35 40.36
CA VAL A 680 -12.43 -8.79 39.98
C VAL A 680 -11.47 -8.53 41.13
N ALA A 681 -10.70 -9.56 41.54
CA ALA A 681 -9.75 -9.49 42.64
C ALA A 681 -10.38 -8.90 43.93
N GLY A 682 -11.57 -9.37 44.29
CA GLY A 682 -12.30 -8.97 45.49
C GLY A 682 -12.91 -7.58 45.45
N LYS A 683 -12.69 -6.81 44.42
CA LYS A 683 -13.23 -5.46 44.24
C LYS A 683 -14.39 -5.44 43.25
N ASN A 684 -15.44 -4.73 43.59
CA ASN A 684 -16.56 -4.51 42.69
C ASN A 684 -16.24 -3.33 41.77
N TRP A 685 -16.38 -3.54 40.47
CA TRP A 685 -16.17 -2.53 39.45
C TRP A 685 -17.48 -2.23 38.75
N GLN A 686 -17.78 -0.96 38.52
CA GLN A 686 -18.90 -0.49 37.74
C GLN A 686 -18.43 -0.07 36.35
N PHE A 687 -19.13 -0.55 35.33
CA PHE A 687 -18.90 -0.24 33.95
C PHE A 687 -19.89 0.83 33.50
N PHE A 688 -19.38 1.92 32.98
CA PHE A 688 -20.17 2.95 32.32
C PHE A 688 -19.88 2.88 30.84
N PHE A 689 -20.87 2.48 30.06
CA PHE A 689 -20.75 2.44 28.61
C PHE A 689 -21.02 3.84 28.06
N GLU A 690 -20.03 4.41 27.43
CA GLU A 690 -20.06 5.71 26.77
C GLU A 690 -20.23 5.50 25.26
N GLU A 691 -20.50 6.55 24.49
CA GLU A 691 -20.56 6.43 23.01
C GLU A 691 -19.25 5.90 22.43
N LYS A 692 -18.14 6.19 23.08
CA LYS A 692 -16.82 5.69 22.71
C LYS A 692 -16.13 5.11 23.93
N GLY A 693 -16.20 3.79 24.04
CA GLY A 693 -15.49 3.04 25.07
C GLY A 693 -16.25 2.85 26.38
N ILE A 694 -15.52 2.39 27.37
CA ILE A 694 -16.02 2.08 28.72
C ILE A 694 -15.18 2.84 29.74
N SER A 695 -15.83 3.54 30.67
CA SER A 695 -15.18 3.98 31.90
C SER A 695 -15.45 3.00 33.03
N LEU A 696 -14.45 2.82 33.91
CA LEU A 696 -14.45 1.86 35.00
C LEU A 696 -14.25 2.58 36.32
N GLN A 697 -15.15 2.37 37.29
CA GLN A 697 -15.02 2.93 38.61
C GLN A 697 -15.11 1.84 39.69
N PRO A 698 -14.18 1.80 40.67
CA PRO A 698 -14.31 0.90 41.81
C PRO A 698 -15.48 1.39 42.72
N ILE A 699 -16.24 0.43 43.19
CA ILE A 699 -17.32 0.72 44.16
C ILE A 699 -16.76 0.43 45.56
N GLU A 700 -16.73 1.46 46.43
CA GLU A 700 -16.40 1.30 47.85
C GLU A 700 -17.64 0.89 48.62
N GLY A 701 -17.62 -0.29 49.23
CA GLY A 701 -18.56 -0.69 50.27
C GLY A 701 -19.55 -1.81 49.90
N GLY A 702 -19.63 -2.81 50.80
CA GLY A 702 -20.73 -3.72 50.97
C GLY A 702 -20.57 -5.13 50.36
N LYS A 703 -20.65 -6.16 51.23
CA LYS A 703 -20.86 -7.58 50.86
C LYS A 703 -22.24 -7.83 50.25
N GLU A 704 -22.82 -6.89 49.49
CA GLU A 704 -24.06 -7.13 48.78
C GLU A 704 -23.79 -7.87 47.49
N SER A 705 -24.56 -8.94 47.23
CA SER A 705 -24.47 -9.87 46.14
C SER A 705 -24.16 -9.12 44.82
N ALA A 706 -23.02 -9.52 44.22
CA ALA A 706 -22.74 -9.09 42.86
C ALA A 706 -23.80 -9.70 41.95
N ASP A 707 -24.66 -8.88 41.41
CA ASP A 707 -25.48 -9.28 40.29
C ASP A 707 -24.53 -9.65 39.13
N ASN A 708 -24.60 -10.91 38.73
CA ASN A 708 -23.79 -11.43 37.67
C ASN A 708 -24.02 -10.60 36.41
N PHE A 709 -23.01 -10.41 35.61
CA PHE A 709 -23.08 -9.78 34.27
C PHE A 709 -24.15 -10.45 33.36
N GLU A 710 -24.66 -11.61 33.76
CA GLU A 710 -25.76 -12.34 33.10
C GLU A 710 -27.16 -11.95 33.57
N ASP A 711 -27.34 -11.34 34.78
CA ASP A 711 -28.66 -11.14 35.41
C ASP A 711 -29.25 -9.76 35.14
N VAL A 712 -28.63 -8.91 34.33
CA VAL A 712 -29.21 -7.61 34.01
C VAL A 712 -30.16 -7.72 32.80
N LEU A 713 -31.25 -8.49 32.98
CA LEU A 713 -32.47 -8.27 32.22
C LEU A 713 -33.20 -7.04 32.82
N PRO A 714 -33.73 -6.11 32.00
CA PRO A 714 -34.26 -4.87 32.49
C PRO A 714 -35.53 -5.09 33.30
N THR A 715 -35.45 -5.01 34.62
CA THR A 715 -36.58 -4.74 35.47
C THR A 715 -36.70 -3.22 35.63
N GLN A 716 -37.74 -2.69 35.00
CA GLN A 716 -38.33 -1.34 35.10
C GLN A 716 -37.36 -0.20 35.48
N LEU A 717 -37.09 0.64 34.51
CA LEU A 717 -36.37 1.92 34.55
C LEU A 717 -37.18 2.93 35.35
N GLU A 718 -36.68 3.41 36.47
CA GLU A 718 -36.91 4.77 36.89
C GLU A 718 -35.90 5.67 36.13
N GLU A 719 -36.44 6.45 35.21
CA GLU A 719 -35.72 7.51 34.53
C GLU A 719 -35.30 8.59 35.53
N LYS A 720 -34.05 8.53 36.00
CA LYS A 720 -33.34 9.74 36.39
C LYS A 720 -32.50 10.16 35.19
N GLU A 721 -32.98 11.20 34.52
CA GLU A 721 -32.17 11.99 33.60
C GLU A 721 -30.89 12.41 34.33
N ILE A 722 -29.79 11.67 34.04
CA ILE A 722 -28.46 12.24 34.24
C ILE A 722 -28.27 13.14 33.04
N ILE A 723 -28.39 14.45 33.25
CA ILE A 723 -27.96 15.46 32.28
C ILE A 723 -26.50 15.16 32.00
N PRO A 724 -26.11 14.74 30.78
CA PRO A 724 -24.70 14.57 30.44
C PRO A 724 -24.07 15.95 30.65
N GLU A 725 -22.92 16.03 31.32
CA GLU A 725 -22.08 17.24 31.24
C GLU A 725 -21.99 17.64 29.78
N ALA A 726 -22.46 18.87 29.48
CA ALA A 726 -22.53 19.34 28.09
C ALA A 726 -21.20 19.06 27.41
N ARG A 727 -21.24 18.26 26.36
CA ARG A 727 -20.05 17.91 25.59
C ARG A 727 -19.30 19.18 25.23
N ARG A 728 -18.00 19.18 25.48
CA ARG A 728 -17.16 20.36 25.25
C ARG A 728 -16.85 20.57 23.76
N TYR A 729 -17.28 19.67 22.88
CA TYR A 729 -16.99 19.69 21.42
C TYR A 729 -18.10 18.94 20.63
N PRO A 730 -18.23 19.18 19.31
CA PRO A 730 -19.20 18.51 18.44
C PRO A 730 -18.95 16.99 18.35
N PRO A 731 -19.98 16.15 18.57
CA PRO A 731 -19.86 14.69 18.55
C PRO A 731 -19.49 14.10 17.17
N GLU A 732 -19.78 14.83 16.10
CA GLU A 732 -19.44 14.43 14.72
C GLU A 732 -17.94 14.30 14.51
N ILE A 733 -17.11 15.00 15.30
CA ILE A 733 -15.65 14.88 15.28
C ILE A 733 -15.24 13.45 15.65
N ASP A 734 -15.85 12.85 16.67
CA ASP A 734 -15.54 11.48 17.10
C ASP A 734 -15.89 10.45 16.03
N LEU A 735 -16.99 10.67 15.32
CA LEU A 735 -17.43 9.79 14.23
C LEU A 735 -16.50 9.89 13.01
N PHE A 736 -15.87 11.05 12.81
CA PHE A 736 -14.98 11.31 11.68
C PHE A 736 -13.50 10.99 11.99
N ALA A 737 -13.14 10.95 13.27
CA ALA A 737 -11.79 10.73 13.74
C ALA A 737 -11.21 9.41 13.25
N SER A 738 -9.99 9.45 12.77
CA SER A 738 -9.26 8.26 12.32
C SER A 738 -7.98 8.09 13.13
N GLU A 739 -7.83 6.97 13.83
CA GLU A 739 -6.60 6.67 14.57
C GLU A 739 -5.39 6.62 13.62
N GLY A 740 -4.30 7.24 14.02
CA GLY A 740 -3.05 7.32 13.26
C GLY A 740 -2.92 8.56 12.39
N PHE A 741 -3.88 9.47 12.41
CA PHE A 741 -3.82 10.73 11.69
C PHE A 741 -3.85 11.92 12.64
N LEU A 742 -3.11 12.96 12.29
CA LEU A 742 -3.17 14.26 12.93
C LEU A 742 -4.26 15.09 12.24
N GLN A 743 -5.38 15.33 12.90
CA GLN A 743 -6.57 15.94 12.31
C GLN A 743 -6.93 17.23 13.03
N PHE A 744 -7.18 18.29 12.27
CA PHE A 744 -7.56 19.61 12.74
C PHE A 744 -8.94 19.96 12.21
N PHE A 745 -9.87 20.27 13.10
CA PHE A 745 -11.24 20.67 12.76
C PHE A 745 -11.46 22.13 13.17
N PHE A 746 -11.88 22.95 12.24
CA PHE A 746 -12.18 24.36 12.45
C PHE A 746 -13.69 24.57 12.56
N GLU A 747 -14.13 25.30 13.57
CA GLU A 747 -15.53 25.71 13.79
C GLU A 747 -15.59 27.23 13.86
N ASP A 748 -16.49 27.86 13.10
CA ASP A 748 -16.69 29.32 13.15
C ASP A 748 -17.57 29.73 14.32
N ASN A 749 -17.13 30.74 15.06
CA ASN A 749 -17.91 31.40 16.08
C ASN A 749 -18.67 32.64 15.51
N ALA A 750 -19.74 33.06 16.19
CA ALA A 750 -20.52 34.22 15.76
C ALA A 750 -19.78 35.57 15.85
N ASP A 751 -18.70 35.64 16.64
CA ASP A 751 -17.84 36.81 16.85
C ASP A 751 -16.67 36.94 15.87
N ASN A 752 -16.64 36.19 14.76
CA ASN A 752 -15.55 36.05 13.80
C ASN A 752 -14.28 35.40 14.35
N SER A 753 -14.29 34.88 15.57
CA SER A 753 -13.27 33.94 16.03
C SER A 753 -13.60 32.51 15.56
N PHE A 754 -12.67 31.56 15.75
CA PHE A 754 -12.93 30.18 15.46
C PHE A 754 -12.34 29.26 16.53
N ASN A 755 -12.95 28.09 16.69
CA ASN A 755 -12.42 27.02 17.53
C ASN A 755 -11.60 26.04 16.68
N VAL A 756 -10.56 25.45 17.29
CA VAL A 756 -9.74 24.40 16.67
C VAL A 756 -9.82 23.17 17.59
N TYR A 757 -10.25 22.07 17.02
CA TYR A 757 -10.22 20.76 17.67
C TYR A 757 -9.09 19.97 17.01
N LEU A 758 -8.10 19.59 17.80
CA LEU A 758 -6.95 18.80 17.37
C LEU A 758 -7.09 17.37 17.88
N LEU A 759 -7.10 16.42 16.97
CA LEU A 759 -6.94 15.00 17.30
C LEU A 759 -5.54 14.54 16.92
N ASP A 760 -4.80 14.04 17.90
CA ASP A 760 -3.49 13.43 17.65
C ASP A 760 -3.63 12.00 17.08
N GLU A 761 -2.52 11.37 16.75
CA GLU A 761 -2.47 10.03 16.17
C GLU A 761 -3.07 8.93 17.07
N LYS A 762 -3.29 9.24 18.34
CA LYS A 762 -3.92 8.36 19.33
C LYS A 762 -5.36 8.76 19.63
N ASN A 763 -5.94 9.61 18.80
CA ASN A 763 -7.27 10.22 19.00
C ASN A 763 -7.42 10.96 20.35
N ARG A 764 -6.33 11.52 20.90
CA ARG A 764 -6.42 12.40 22.05
C ARG A 764 -6.80 13.78 21.58
N LEU A 765 -7.84 14.35 22.18
CA LEU A 765 -8.42 15.62 21.79
C LEU A 765 -7.79 16.77 22.57
N GLU A 766 -7.34 17.80 21.85
CA GLU A 766 -6.97 19.10 22.39
C GLU A 766 -7.90 20.17 21.79
N ILE A 767 -8.37 21.11 22.61
CA ILE A 767 -9.35 22.13 22.20
C ILE A 767 -8.73 23.51 22.39
N TYR A 768 -8.67 24.27 21.30
CA TYR A 768 -8.27 25.69 21.30
C TYR A 768 -9.51 26.51 20.93
N ARG A 769 -9.97 27.34 21.87
CA ARG A 769 -11.19 28.13 21.68
C ARG A 769 -10.85 29.57 21.37
N GLN A 770 -11.78 30.26 20.67
CA GLN A 770 -11.71 31.70 20.36
C GLN A 770 -10.37 32.13 19.75
N CYS A 771 -9.90 31.33 18.79
CA CYS A 771 -8.69 31.69 18.06
C CYS A 771 -8.96 32.91 17.20
N GLU A 772 -8.08 33.90 17.28
CA GLU A 772 -8.13 35.10 16.47
C GLU A 772 -7.30 34.96 15.18
N GLY A 773 -7.59 35.75 14.16
CA GLY A 773 -6.89 35.73 12.89
C GLY A 773 -7.54 34.90 11.80
N SER A 774 -6.80 34.58 10.75
CA SER A 774 -7.32 33.75 9.66
C SER A 774 -6.99 32.27 9.87
N LYS A 775 -7.91 31.37 9.53
CA LYS A 775 -7.69 29.93 9.54
C LYS A 775 -6.51 29.55 8.62
N ASP A 776 -6.35 30.26 7.50
CA ASP A 776 -5.23 30.06 6.56
C ASP A 776 -3.88 30.35 7.24
N ASP A 777 -3.80 31.37 8.10
CA ASP A 777 -2.60 31.67 8.86
C ASP A 777 -2.33 30.60 9.93
N LYS A 778 -3.39 30.10 10.57
CA LYS A 778 -3.28 29.00 11.56
C LYS A 778 -2.80 27.71 10.91
N VAL A 779 -3.32 27.37 9.74
CA VAL A 779 -2.83 26.23 8.94
C VAL A 779 -1.34 26.39 8.58
N ARG A 780 -0.93 27.60 8.21
CA ARG A 780 0.50 27.88 7.95
C ARG A 780 1.36 27.75 9.20
N GLU A 781 0.89 28.25 10.34
CA GLU A 781 1.57 28.15 11.63
C GLU A 781 1.75 26.67 12.03
N ILE A 782 0.67 25.88 11.99
CA ILE A 782 0.68 24.45 12.29
C ILE A 782 1.67 23.71 11.38
N ASN A 783 1.57 23.92 10.06
CA ASN A 783 2.50 23.32 9.12
C ASN A 783 3.95 23.73 9.40
N ARG A 784 4.21 24.98 9.85
CA ARG A 784 5.54 25.46 10.21
C ARG A 784 6.08 24.81 11.49
N ILE A 785 5.24 24.62 12.52
CA ILE A 785 5.60 23.95 13.78
C ILE A 785 5.98 22.49 13.51
N TYR A 786 5.17 21.75 12.76
CA TYR A 786 5.47 20.36 12.41
C TYR A 786 6.65 20.23 11.44
N GLN A 787 7.03 21.30 10.75
CA GLN A 787 8.25 21.39 9.94
C GLN A 787 9.51 21.58 10.78
N SER A 788 9.42 22.32 11.90
CA SER A 788 10.57 22.67 12.74
C SER A 788 10.96 21.56 13.73
N LEU A 789 10.06 20.66 14.07
CA LEU A 789 10.34 19.53 14.97
C LEU A 789 11.28 18.47 14.34
N GLY A 790 11.53 18.56 13.03
CA GLY A 790 12.47 17.69 12.31
C GLY A 790 13.90 18.23 12.16
N SER A 791 14.23 19.45 12.66
CA SER A 791 15.46 20.14 12.29
C SER A 791 16.52 20.32 13.39
N ASN A 792 16.32 19.83 14.62
CA ASN A 792 17.19 20.23 15.76
C ASN A 792 18.17 19.18 16.30
N ASP A 793 18.52 18.10 15.59
CA ASP A 793 19.65 17.24 16.00
C ASP A 793 20.57 16.95 14.81
N CYS A 794 21.55 17.81 14.63
CA CYS A 794 22.58 17.74 13.57
C CYS A 794 23.63 16.63 13.76
N GLU A 795 23.57 15.78 14.79
CA GLU A 795 24.67 14.86 15.09
C GLU A 795 24.48 13.42 14.59
N ASN A 796 23.31 13.03 14.08
CA ASN A 796 23.17 11.69 13.52
C ASN A 796 22.02 11.59 12.49
N PRO A 797 22.29 11.81 11.19
CA PRO A 797 21.27 11.77 10.14
C PRO A 797 20.57 10.39 10.01
N TYR A 798 21.12 9.36 10.62
CA TYR A 798 20.57 8.00 10.60
C TYR A 798 19.64 7.66 11.78
N LYS A 799 19.62 8.48 12.86
CA LYS A 799 18.78 8.22 14.05
C LYS A 799 17.43 8.93 14.04
N MET A 800 17.23 9.93 13.20
CA MET A 800 16.04 10.79 13.19
C MET A 800 15.18 10.65 11.93
N VAL A 801 15.11 9.50 11.38
CA VAL A 801 14.03 9.18 10.45
C VAL A 801 12.81 8.80 11.29
N GLN A 802 12.17 9.79 11.93
CA GLN A 802 10.78 9.62 12.30
C GLN A 802 10.01 9.35 11.01
N ARG A 803 9.51 8.13 10.88
CA ARG A 803 8.65 7.66 9.80
C ARG A 803 7.26 8.27 10.00
N ASN A 804 7.17 9.59 9.94
CA ASN A 804 5.92 10.30 10.17
C ASN A 804 5.26 10.57 8.82
N PHE A 805 4.37 9.68 8.39
CA PHE A 805 3.43 9.91 7.30
C PHE A 805 2.25 10.80 7.72
N ASN A 806 2.24 11.31 8.94
CA ASN A 806 1.18 12.13 9.48
C ASN A 806 1.26 13.52 8.88
N TYR A 807 0.68 13.64 7.69
CA TYR A 807 0.35 14.93 7.13
C TYR A 807 -0.84 15.49 7.91
N PRO A 808 -0.74 16.71 8.48
CA PRO A 808 -1.88 17.32 9.13
C PRO A 808 -3.05 17.41 8.16
N GLN A 809 -4.19 16.85 8.54
CA GLN A 809 -5.44 16.91 7.79
C GLN A 809 -6.30 18.04 8.35
N PHE A 810 -6.82 18.90 7.49
CA PHE A 810 -7.58 20.07 7.90
C PHE A 810 -9.01 19.97 7.42
N TYR A 811 -9.95 20.20 8.32
CA TYR A 811 -11.40 20.10 8.10
C TYR A 811 -12.12 21.35 8.59
N GLN A 812 -13.27 21.63 8.00
CA GLN A 812 -14.18 22.70 8.40
C GLN A 812 -15.49 22.08 8.86
N LEU A 813 -15.96 22.50 10.03
CA LEU A 813 -17.28 22.18 10.55
C LEU A 813 -18.30 23.20 10.03
N HIS A 814 -19.38 22.74 9.46
CA HIS A 814 -20.49 23.54 8.98
C HIS A 814 -21.76 23.14 9.74
N SER A 815 -22.39 24.10 10.41
CA SER A 815 -23.71 23.88 11.03
C SER A 815 -24.78 23.79 9.93
N THR A 816 -25.60 22.73 9.97
CA THR A 816 -26.73 22.52 9.06
C THR A 816 -27.99 22.24 9.87
N GLU A 817 -29.19 22.36 9.26
CA GLU A 817 -30.46 22.09 9.93
C GLU A 817 -30.60 20.68 10.52
N GLY A 818 -29.72 19.73 10.12
CA GLY A 818 -29.71 18.33 10.59
C GLY A 818 -28.48 17.93 11.41
N GLY A 819 -27.65 18.89 11.89
CA GLY A 819 -26.42 18.61 12.65
C GLY A 819 -25.15 19.26 12.03
N MET A 820 -23.97 18.88 12.52
CA MET A 820 -22.70 19.39 12.00
C MET A 820 -22.22 18.54 10.83
N ARG A 821 -21.82 19.19 9.75
CA ARG A 821 -21.21 18.54 8.59
C ARG A 821 -19.73 18.86 8.53
N ILE A 822 -18.90 17.81 8.40
CA ILE A 822 -17.45 17.94 8.28
C ILE A 822 -17.06 17.92 6.79
N MET A 823 -16.33 18.94 6.37
CA MET A 823 -15.82 19.06 5.01
C MET A 823 -14.30 19.35 5.01
N PRO A 824 -13.54 18.91 4.00
CA PRO A 824 -12.15 19.29 3.87
C PRO A 824 -12.00 20.82 3.81
N PHE A 825 -11.05 21.35 4.59
CA PHE A 825 -10.77 22.80 4.61
C PHE A 825 -10.14 23.23 3.27
N LYS A 826 -10.77 24.18 2.59
CA LYS A 826 -10.27 24.74 1.32
C LYS A 826 -9.39 25.95 1.62
N PHE A 827 -8.09 25.75 1.48
CA PHE A 827 -7.11 26.82 1.61
C PHE A 827 -7.25 27.85 0.47
N LYS A 828 -7.44 29.10 0.84
CA LYS A 828 -7.43 30.21 -0.14
C LYS A 828 -5.99 30.62 -0.41
N SER A 829 -5.42 30.29 -1.56
CA SER A 829 -4.18 30.88 -2.00
C SER A 829 -4.44 32.38 -2.22
N LYS A 830 -3.75 33.26 -1.52
CA LYS A 830 -3.68 34.66 -1.94
C LYS A 830 -2.99 34.67 -3.31
N ARG A 831 -3.76 34.92 -4.37
CA ARG A 831 -3.17 35.42 -5.61
C ARG A 831 -2.45 36.71 -5.23
N THR A 832 -1.14 36.70 -5.22
CA THR A 832 -0.33 37.91 -5.28
C THR A 832 -0.67 38.55 -6.61
N CYS A 833 -1.51 39.59 -6.59
CA CYS A 833 -1.45 40.66 -7.59
C CYS A 833 -0.09 41.35 -7.34
N GLU A 834 0.89 41.06 -8.21
CA GLU A 834 1.90 41.97 -8.79
C GLU A 834 2.58 41.22 -9.92
#